data_61d0561eec3d588299d06e1e3d173c36
#
_entry.id   61d0561eec3d588299d06e1e3d173c36
#
_cell.length_a   1.000
_cell.length_b   1.000
_cell.length_c   1.000
_cell.angle_alpha   90.00
_cell.angle_beta   90.00
_cell.angle_gamma   90.00
#
_symmetry.space_group_name_H-M   'P 1'
#
loop_
_entity.id
_entity.type
_entity.pdbx_description
1 polymer ?
#
loop_
_entity_poly.entity_id
_entity_poly.type
_entity_poly.pdbx_seq_one_letter_code
_entity_poly.pdbx_strand_id
1 'polypeptide(L)'
;MDAASERHNRRNAKKHQNRSRKAKTRERRWNEQTPPTGGDRSMCGIIGCAGDDGDMVPTLLNGLAKLEYRGYDSTGLAVSGSDIRVVKREGDLDELVGTVDSEFDRGGAAGIGHTRWSTHGKPSDENAHPHTDCAGRVAVVHNGIIENYQLLRDELQSLGHEFESETDTEVVPHLIGHYLDTGLARKDAFRRAVEKLDGSYALAAVFDDHDEVMATKKDSSLVLGVGDGTYVASDVTALVGHTDTVVHLHDGEFAFLTEDGYTIVDESGTPQSKTGTEIEWDAESVTKGSHDHYMRKEIHEQSNALRECLRDRFSTGDSVSLDAIEDGYRPESVHLVACGTSYHAALYGAKLLRKRGIQAQAHLASEYALSPPPVRDGALVVGVTQSGETADTLSALRTATAEGARTLALTNVVDSTAARECDDALYIRSGPEISVAATKTFASQLVTLVLFALQSSGQTSDETERLVSALTELPEHVQRLLETTAAPTTARRFADSSGYFFIGRGVQYPVALEGALKMKEITYEHAEGFAAGELKHGPLALVTEDTPVFVSVVGDDETARKTVANAKEVKARGAPLVAVTDGVSSIDRFADEVLTIPRTNRTLAPILVNVQYQLLAYHTADHLGRDIDKPRNLAKSVTVE
;
A
#
# COMPACT_ATOMS: atom_id res chain seq x y z
N MET A 1 -64.86 -9.28 13.15
CA MET A 1 -63.54 -8.80 13.60
C MET A 1 -62.43 -8.98 12.53
N ASP A 2 -62.77 -9.30 11.27
CA ASP A 2 -61.74 -9.67 10.27
C ASP A 2 -61.42 -8.65 9.16
N ALA A 3 -62.18 -7.62 9.02
CA ALA A 3 -61.96 -6.63 7.95
C ALA A 3 -60.92 -5.51 8.26
N ALA A 4 -60.54 -5.38 9.50
CA ALA A 4 -59.53 -4.37 9.94
C ALA A 4 -58.07 -4.91 9.84
N SER A 5 -57.88 -6.22 10.09
CA SER A 5 -56.60 -6.88 10.01
C SER A 5 -56.07 -7.00 8.57
N GLU A 6 -56.95 -7.32 7.60
CA GLU A 6 -56.57 -7.40 6.17
C GLU A 6 -56.18 -6.03 5.57
N ARG A 7 -56.79 -4.94 6.01
CA ARG A 7 -56.46 -3.58 5.53
C ARG A 7 -55.11 -3.10 6.07
N HIS A 8 -54.76 -3.52 7.28
CA HIS A 8 -53.43 -3.18 7.88
C HIS A 8 -52.28 -3.91 7.16
N ASN A 9 -52.44 -5.18 6.87
CA ASN A 9 -51.46 -5.97 6.13
C ASN A 9 -51.27 -5.52 4.68
N ARG A 10 -52.33 -5.13 3.98
CA ARG A 10 -52.21 -4.58 2.61
C ARG A 10 -51.56 -3.17 2.58
N ARG A 11 -51.68 -2.37 3.64
CA ARG A 11 -50.97 -1.08 3.75
C ARG A 11 -49.47 -1.27 4.02
N ASN A 12 -49.09 -2.23 4.80
CA ASN A 12 -47.67 -2.53 5.10
C ASN A 12 -46.96 -3.16 3.90
N ALA A 13 -47.61 -4.08 3.17
CA ALA A 13 -47.06 -4.65 1.93
C ALA A 13 -46.83 -3.57 0.84
N LYS A 14 -47.78 -2.61 0.68
CA LYS A 14 -47.59 -1.47 -0.25
C LYS A 14 -46.52 -0.48 0.19
N LYS A 15 -46.28 -0.33 1.50
CA LYS A 15 -45.18 0.50 2.02
C LYS A 15 -43.81 -0.15 1.79
N HIS A 16 -43.69 -1.47 1.91
CA HIS A 16 -42.46 -2.20 1.60
C HIS A 16 -42.14 -2.22 0.09
N GLN A 17 -43.14 -2.43 -0.77
CA GLN A 17 -42.93 -2.37 -2.23
C GLN A 17 -42.57 -0.95 -2.72
N ASN A 18 -43.10 0.11 -2.09
CA ASN A 18 -42.74 1.49 -2.44
C ASN A 18 -41.37 1.92 -1.87
N ARG A 19 -40.91 1.32 -0.78
CA ARG A 19 -39.53 1.53 -0.27
C ARG A 19 -38.49 0.84 -1.17
N SER A 20 -38.72 -0.39 -1.60
CA SER A 20 -37.81 -1.10 -2.52
C SER A 20 -37.75 -0.46 -3.91
N ARG A 21 -38.87 0.08 -4.42
CA ARG A 21 -38.87 0.85 -5.69
C ARG A 21 -38.16 2.21 -5.55
N LYS A 22 -38.29 2.90 -4.42
CA LYS A 22 -37.58 4.16 -4.17
C LYS A 22 -36.08 3.94 -3.91
N ALA A 23 -35.67 2.82 -3.33
CA ALA A 23 -34.28 2.43 -3.19
C ALA A 23 -33.64 2.14 -4.56
N LYS A 24 -34.25 1.28 -5.39
CA LYS A 24 -33.76 0.99 -6.75
C LYS A 24 -33.75 2.20 -7.70
N THR A 25 -34.65 3.19 -7.48
CA THR A 25 -34.65 4.43 -8.28
C THR A 25 -33.63 5.45 -7.73
N ARG A 26 -33.23 5.34 -6.46
CA ARG A 26 -32.15 6.13 -5.87
C ARG A 26 -30.78 5.60 -6.31
N GLU A 27 -30.57 4.28 -6.34
CA GLU A 27 -29.35 3.65 -6.87
C GLU A 27 -29.12 4.01 -8.34
N ARG A 28 -30.18 3.97 -9.19
CA ARG A 28 -30.06 4.39 -10.61
C ARG A 28 -29.79 5.89 -10.80
N ARG A 29 -30.18 6.75 -9.87
CA ARG A 29 -29.91 8.21 -9.94
C ARG A 29 -28.54 8.60 -9.41
N TRP A 30 -27.89 7.74 -8.62
CA TRP A 30 -26.51 7.95 -8.18
C TRP A 30 -25.49 7.56 -9.25
N ASN A 31 -25.84 6.65 -10.15
CA ASN A 31 -24.97 6.24 -11.26
C ASN A 31 -25.03 7.17 -12.50
N GLU A 32 -25.86 8.22 -12.49
CA GLU A 32 -26.01 9.14 -13.63
C GLU A 32 -25.62 10.61 -13.33
N GLN A 33 -24.96 10.91 -12.24
CA GLN A 33 -24.56 12.28 -11.92
C GLN A 33 -23.05 12.43 -11.70
N THR A 34 -22.39 13.01 -12.71
CA THR A 34 -21.10 13.72 -12.74
C THR A 34 -19.88 12.95 -12.24
N PRO A 35 -18.79 12.94 -13.03
CA PRO A 35 -17.51 12.49 -12.50
C PRO A 35 -17.08 13.40 -11.35
N PRO A 36 -16.56 12.87 -10.25
CA PRO A 36 -15.95 13.68 -9.22
C PRO A 36 -14.71 14.35 -9.80
N THR A 37 -14.69 15.67 -9.79
CA THR A 37 -13.47 16.46 -9.95
C THR A 37 -12.65 16.29 -8.67
N GLY A 38 -11.81 15.29 -8.62
CA GLY A 38 -10.89 14.98 -7.53
C GLY A 38 -10.16 13.71 -7.90
N GLY A 39 -8.93 13.83 -8.44
CA GLY A 39 -8.17 12.73 -9.00
C GLY A 39 -8.03 11.57 -8.02
N ASP A 40 -8.50 10.43 -8.43
CA ASP A 40 -8.28 9.15 -7.76
C ASP A 40 -6.85 8.71 -8.06
N ARG A 41 -6.07 8.38 -7.04
CA ARG A 41 -4.60 8.31 -7.07
C ARG A 41 -4.17 6.89 -6.79
N SER A 42 -3.69 6.19 -7.81
CA SER A 42 -3.37 4.78 -7.67
C SER A 42 -2.18 4.34 -8.51
N MET A 43 -1.62 3.16 -8.24
CA MET A 43 -0.42 2.65 -8.89
C MET A 43 -0.74 1.66 -9.99
N CYS A 44 -0.11 1.84 -11.15
CA CYS A 44 -0.03 0.87 -12.22
C CYS A 44 1.20 -0.04 -12.05
N GLY A 45 1.25 -1.18 -12.75
CA GLY A 45 2.39 -2.08 -12.78
C GLY A 45 3.05 -2.09 -14.16
N ILE A 46 4.38 -1.91 -14.20
CA ILE A 46 5.21 -2.04 -15.41
C ILE A 46 6.16 -3.22 -15.25
N ILE A 47 6.28 -4.02 -16.29
CA ILE A 47 7.35 -4.98 -16.52
C ILE A 47 7.85 -4.84 -17.95
N GLY A 48 9.16 -4.97 -18.15
CA GLY A 48 9.77 -5.08 -19.48
C GLY A 48 10.96 -6.02 -19.42
N CYS A 49 11.25 -6.70 -20.53
CA CYS A 49 12.42 -7.53 -20.65
C CYS A 49 13.01 -7.47 -22.06
N ALA A 50 14.32 -7.73 -22.14
CA ALA A 50 15.07 -7.86 -23.39
C ALA A 50 15.97 -9.10 -23.30
N GLY A 51 16.04 -9.89 -24.40
CA GLY A 51 16.95 -11.02 -24.54
C GLY A 51 16.50 -12.29 -23.82
N ASP A 52 15.23 -12.58 -23.74
CA ASP A 52 14.71 -13.83 -23.17
C ASP A 52 14.45 -14.83 -24.32
N ASP A 53 15.34 -15.83 -24.48
CA ASP A 53 15.39 -16.80 -25.59
C ASP A 53 14.12 -17.67 -25.73
N GLY A 54 12.98 -17.06 -26.02
CA GLY A 54 11.71 -17.72 -26.35
C GLY A 54 10.69 -17.82 -25.22
N ASP A 55 10.95 -17.26 -24.04
CA ASP A 55 10.05 -17.23 -22.89
C ASP A 55 9.55 -15.82 -22.54
N MET A 56 9.65 -14.86 -23.47
CA MET A 56 9.34 -13.44 -23.23
C MET A 56 7.91 -13.21 -22.74
N VAL A 57 6.91 -13.75 -23.43
CA VAL A 57 5.51 -13.59 -23.03
C VAL A 57 5.22 -14.27 -21.68
N PRO A 58 5.67 -15.51 -21.41
CA PRO A 58 5.62 -16.09 -20.08
C PRO A 58 6.27 -15.24 -18.99
N THR A 59 7.43 -14.66 -19.25
CA THR A 59 8.14 -13.78 -18.31
C THR A 59 7.35 -12.51 -18.04
N LEU A 60 6.82 -11.83 -19.07
CA LEU A 60 5.98 -10.64 -18.91
C LEU A 60 4.71 -10.96 -18.13
N LEU A 61 3.99 -12.06 -18.46
CA LEU A 61 2.78 -12.48 -17.77
C LEU A 61 3.07 -12.82 -16.29
N ASN A 62 4.19 -13.50 -16.00
CA ASN A 62 4.61 -13.79 -14.64
C ASN A 62 4.90 -12.50 -13.84
N GLY A 63 5.59 -11.54 -14.45
CA GLY A 63 5.84 -10.23 -13.84
C GLY A 63 4.53 -9.45 -13.59
N LEU A 64 3.60 -9.44 -14.55
CA LEU A 64 2.29 -8.80 -14.39
C LEU A 64 1.46 -9.47 -13.29
N ALA A 65 1.49 -10.80 -13.17
CA ALA A 65 0.79 -11.51 -12.10
C ALA A 65 1.27 -11.08 -10.70
N LYS A 66 2.57 -10.79 -10.58
CA LYS A 66 3.16 -10.27 -9.34
C LYS A 66 2.90 -8.78 -9.13
N LEU A 67 2.49 -8.03 -10.16
CA LEU A 67 2.16 -6.60 -10.11
C LEU A 67 0.66 -6.31 -10.08
N GLU A 68 -0.19 -7.32 -10.21
CA GLU A 68 -1.64 -7.16 -10.33
C GLU A 68 -2.28 -6.46 -9.12
N TYR A 69 -1.66 -6.56 -7.93
CA TYR A 69 -2.07 -5.80 -6.75
C TYR A 69 -1.93 -4.27 -6.90
N ARG A 70 -1.20 -3.81 -7.93
CA ARG A 70 -0.99 -2.39 -8.24
C ARG A 70 -2.07 -1.84 -9.18
N GLY A 71 -2.68 -2.68 -10.03
CA GLY A 71 -3.75 -2.28 -10.94
C GLY A 71 -4.39 -3.50 -11.58
N TYR A 72 -5.70 -3.47 -11.77
CA TYR A 72 -6.49 -4.57 -12.29
C TYR A 72 -7.69 -4.09 -13.13
N ASP A 73 -7.72 -2.81 -13.52
CA ASP A 73 -8.79 -2.26 -14.36
C ASP A 73 -8.62 -2.60 -15.83
N SER A 74 -7.37 -2.74 -16.28
CA SER A 74 -7.01 -3.25 -17.59
C SER A 74 -5.56 -3.73 -17.62
N THR A 75 -5.26 -4.65 -18.54
CA THR A 75 -3.92 -5.24 -18.71
C THR A 75 -3.54 -5.29 -20.17
N GLY A 76 -2.23 -5.30 -20.47
CA GLY A 76 -1.77 -5.48 -21.84
C GLY A 76 -0.26 -5.67 -21.97
N LEU A 77 0.12 -6.16 -23.15
CA LEU A 77 1.49 -6.48 -23.55
C LEU A 77 1.80 -5.87 -24.92
N ALA A 78 3.06 -5.52 -25.12
CA ALA A 78 3.63 -5.29 -26.46
C ALA A 78 4.94 -6.07 -26.58
N VAL A 79 5.16 -6.69 -27.75
CA VAL A 79 6.38 -7.42 -28.08
C VAL A 79 6.95 -6.87 -29.38
N SER A 80 8.25 -6.56 -29.39
CA SER A 80 8.98 -6.11 -30.59
C SER A 80 9.14 -7.24 -31.61
N GLY A 81 9.29 -6.88 -32.85
CA GLY A 81 9.53 -7.77 -33.99
C GLY A 81 9.66 -6.93 -35.26
N SER A 82 9.48 -7.55 -36.46
CA SER A 82 9.35 -6.76 -37.70
C SER A 82 8.23 -5.71 -37.61
N ASP A 83 7.22 -6.00 -36.81
CA ASP A 83 6.13 -5.11 -36.43
C ASP A 83 5.90 -5.30 -34.91
N ILE A 84 5.46 -4.25 -34.21
CA ILE A 84 5.08 -4.37 -32.80
C ILE A 84 3.72 -5.07 -32.70
N ARG A 85 3.67 -6.15 -31.93
CA ARG A 85 2.43 -6.84 -31.63
C ARG A 85 1.92 -6.38 -30.27
N VAL A 86 0.67 -5.90 -30.23
CA VAL A 86 0.02 -5.41 -29.01
C VAL A 86 -1.22 -6.23 -28.74
N VAL A 87 -1.39 -6.65 -27.50
CA VAL A 87 -2.63 -7.22 -26.97
C VAL A 87 -2.97 -6.53 -25.67
N LYS A 88 -4.22 -6.10 -25.51
CA LYS A 88 -4.69 -5.40 -24.32
C LYS A 88 -6.17 -5.65 -24.07
N ARG A 89 -6.58 -5.71 -22.80
CA ARG A 89 -7.94 -6.00 -22.36
C ARG A 89 -8.34 -5.16 -21.16
N GLU A 90 -9.63 -4.79 -21.14
CA GLU A 90 -10.29 -4.36 -19.92
C GLU A 90 -10.39 -5.54 -18.95
N GLY A 91 -10.15 -5.33 -17.65
CA GLY A 91 -10.18 -6.34 -16.60
C GLY A 91 -8.79 -6.79 -16.14
N ASP A 92 -8.80 -7.86 -15.38
CA ASP A 92 -7.61 -8.44 -14.76
C ASP A 92 -6.75 -9.25 -15.75
N LEU A 93 -5.67 -9.84 -15.23
CA LEU A 93 -4.70 -10.58 -16.04
C LEU A 93 -5.32 -11.85 -16.69
N ASP A 94 -6.31 -12.48 -16.06
CA ASP A 94 -6.94 -13.69 -16.60
C ASP A 94 -7.66 -13.41 -17.93
N GLU A 95 -8.25 -12.22 -18.09
CA GLU A 95 -8.87 -11.78 -19.34
C GLU A 95 -7.84 -11.62 -20.47
N LEU A 96 -6.63 -11.10 -20.13
CA LEU A 96 -5.54 -10.97 -21.09
C LEU A 96 -4.98 -12.33 -21.51
N VAL A 97 -4.70 -13.22 -20.54
CA VAL A 97 -4.13 -14.57 -20.77
C VAL A 97 -4.99 -15.36 -21.76
N GLY A 98 -6.33 -15.24 -21.65
CA GLY A 98 -7.27 -15.90 -22.56
C GLY A 98 -7.18 -15.44 -24.02
N THR A 99 -6.49 -14.34 -24.31
CA THR A 99 -6.37 -13.76 -25.66
C THR A 99 -4.97 -13.87 -26.27
N VAL A 100 -3.97 -14.17 -25.46
CA VAL A 100 -2.59 -14.38 -25.94
C VAL A 100 -2.49 -15.77 -26.58
N ASP A 101 -2.21 -15.82 -27.87
CA ASP A 101 -2.01 -17.06 -28.60
C ASP A 101 -0.53 -17.38 -28.83
N SER A 102 -0.24 -18.61 -29.27
CA SER A 102 1.13 -19.07 -29.54
C SER A 102 1.83 -18.35 -30.71
N GLU A 103 1.10 -17.53 -31.48
CA GLU A 103 1.68 -16.73 -32.56
C GLU A 103 2.15 -15.37 -32.06
N PHE A 104 1.60 -14.91 -30.92
CA PHE A 104 1.98 -13.64 -30.31
C PHE A 104 3.44 -13.59 -29.84
N ASP A 105 4.01 -14.73 -29.42
CA ASP A 105 5.37 -14.81 -28.86
C ASP A 105 6.47 -15.06 -29.90
N ARG A 106 6.12 -15.24 -31.18
CA ARG A 106 7.11 -15.63 -32.20
C ARG A 106 8.07 -14.50 -32.58
N GLY A 107 9.34 -14.62 -32.17
CA GLY A 107 10.46 -13.82 -32.69
C GLY A 107 10.56 -12.41 -32.09
N GLY A 108 10.04 -12.20 -30.90
CA GLY A 108 10.28 -10.97 -30.14
C GLY A 108 11.56 -11.07 -29.32
N ALA A 109 12.40 -10.05 -29.34
CA ALA A 109 13.61 -9.97 -28.53
C ALA A 109 13.52 -8.89 -27.44
N ALA A 110 12.47 -8.06 -27.44
CA ALA A 110 12.14 -7.11 -26.39
C ALA A 110 10.62 -7.00 -26.19
N GLY A 111 10.16 -6.85 -24.95
CA GLY A 111 8.75 -6.72 -24.67
C GLY A 111 8.47 -5.92 -23.42
N ILE A 112 7.26 -5.37 -23.33
CA ILE A 112 6.74 -4.60 -22.20
C ILE A 112 5.33 -5.03 -21.86
N GLY A 113 5.00 -4.97 -20.56
CA GLY A 113 3.68 -5.29 -20.05
C GLY A 113 3.22 -4.28 -19.01
N HIS A 114 1.89 -4.19 -18.85
CA HIS A 114 1.28 -3.22 -17.96
C HIS A 114 0.02 -3.76 -17.29
N THR A 115 -0.14 -3.49 -16.00
CA THR A 115 -1.40 -3.57 -15.27
C THR A 115 -1.83 -2.17 -14.89
N ARG A 116 -3.04 -1.77 -15.30
CA ARG A 116 -3.50 -0.41 -15.18
C ARG A 116 -4.50 -0.24 -14.04
N TRP A 117 -4.32 0.83 -13.32
CA TRP A 117 -5.34 1.46 -12.52
C TRP A 117 -5.74 2.78 -13.19
N SER A 118 -7.03 2.97 -13.46
CA SER A 118 -7.51 4.06 -14.30
C SER A 118 -7.53 5.41 -13.58
N THR A 119 -6.67 6.33 -14.03
CA THR A 119 -6.65 7.74 -13.62
C THR A 119 -7.30 8.65 -14.66
N HIS A 120 -6.99 8.43 -15.95
CA HIS A 120 -7.53 9.16 -17.09
C HIS A 120 -8.20 8.19 -18.07
N GLY A 121 -9.44 8.43 -18.44
CA GLY A 121 -10.25 7.52 -19.24
C GLY A 121 -10.77 6.31 -18.43
N LYS A 122 -12.01 5.92 -18.67
CA LYS A 122 -12.63 4.74 -18.03
C LYS A 122 -11.89 3.45 -18.40
N PRO A 123 -12.01 2.36 -17.62
CA PRO A 123 -11.57 1.04 -18.05
C PRO A 123 -12.19 0.68 -19.40
N SER A 124 -11.35 0.32 -20.37
CA SER A 124 -11.72 -0.21 -21.68
C SER A 124 -10.48 -0.73 -22.39
N ASP A 125 -10.64 -1.54 -23.44
CA ASP A 125 -9.53 -2.04 -24.27
C ASP A 125 -8.75 -0.89 -24.92
N GLU A 126 -9.40 0.18 -25.36
CA GLU A 126 -8.75 1.34 -26.00
C GLU A 126 -7.88 2.10 -25.01
N ASN A 127 -8.33 2.25 -23.77
CA ASN A 127 -7.64 2.97 -22.72
C ASN A 127 -6.60 2.12 -21.96
N ALA A 128 -6.52 0.80 -22.25
CA ALA A 128 -5.48 -0.06 -21.69
C ALA A 128 -4.11 0.25 -22.33
N HIS A 129 -3.03 0.13 -21.56
CA HIS A 129 -1.66 0.19 -22.06
C HIS A 129 -1.23 -1.19 -22.59
N PRO A 130 -0.28 -1.23 -23.54
CA PRO A 130 0.50 -0.16 -24.17
C PRO A 130 -0.29 0.68 -25.17
N HIS A 131 0.18 1.93 -25.39
CA HIS A 131 -0.25 2.80 -26.51
C HIS A 131 0.84 2.87 -27.57
N THR A 132 0.45 3.06 -28.86
CA THR A 132 1.36 3.15 -30.00
C THR A 132 1.27 4.50 -30.69
N ASP A 133 2.29 4.85 -31.51
CA ASP A 133 2.18 5.95 -32.46
C ASP A 133 1.28 5.58 -33.66
N CYS A 134 0.89 6.56 -34.48
CA CYS A 134 0.04 6.33 -35.65
C CYS A 134 0.58 5.28 -36.65
N ALA A 135 1.88 5.06 -36.68
CA ALA A 135 2.53 4.12 -37.57
C ALA A 135 2.85 2.76 -36.96
N GLY A 136 2.57 2.56 -35.66
CA GLY A 136 2.87 1.32 -34.95
C GLY A 136 4.37 1.05 -34.74
N ARG A 137 5.22 2.08 -34.80
CA ARG A 137 6.68 1.97 -34.70
C ARG A 137 7.22 1.94 -33.27
N VAL A 138 6.44 2.42 -32.33
CA VAL A 138 6.77 2.44 -30.90
C VAL A 138 5.55 2.12 -30.06
N ALA A 139 5.73 1.30 -29.03
CA ALA A 139 4.73 1.05 -28.01
C ALA A 139 5.27 1.51 -26.65
N VAL A 140 4.41 2.15 -25.84
CA VAL A 140 4.79 2.74 -24.55
C VAL A 140 3.81 2.31 -23.47
N VAL A 141 4.34 1.97 -22.28
CA VAL A 141 3.61 1.83 -21.03
C VAL A 141 4.03 2.93 -20.06
N HIS A 142 3.10 3.35 -19.21
CA HIS A 142 3.27 4.49 -18.32
C HIS A 142 2.60 4.28 -16.97
N ASN A 143 3.31 4.60 -15.90
CA ASN A 143 2.78 4.82 -14.56
C ASN A 143 2.97 6.29 -14.21
N GLY A 144 1.97 6.96 -13.68
CA GLY A 144 2.03 8.36 -13.29
C GLY A 144 0.95 9.22 -13.92
N ILE A 145 1.22 10.53 -13.99
CA ILE A 145 0.33 11.53 -14.60
C ILE A 145 1.17 12.52 -15.41
N ILE A 146 0.83 12.67 -16.68
CA ILE A 146 1.41 13.71 -17.56
C ILE A 146 0.50 14.93 -17.51
N GLU A 147 0.86 15.91 -16.69
CA GLU A 147 0.00 17.08 -16.40
C GLU A 147 -0.28 17.95 -17.62
N ASN A 148 0.69 18.09 -18.51
CA ASN A 148 0.57 18.90 -19.73
C ASN A 148 0.05 18.14 -20.95
N TYR A 149 -0.49 16.91 -20.78
CA TYR A 149 -0.91 16.03 -21.88
C TYR A 149 -1.90 16.70 -22.83
N GLN A 150 -2.82 17.51 -22.35
CA GLN A 150 -3.82 18.16 -23.21
C GLN A 150 -3.18 19.14 -24.18
N LEU A 151 -2.19 19.91 -23.73
CA LEU A 151 -1.44 20.84 -24.61
C LEU A 151 -0.66 20.07 -25.66
N LEU A 152 0.00 18.98 -25.28
CA LEU A 152 0.74 18.11 -26.19
C LEU A 152 -0.18 17.42 -27.19
N ARG A 153 -1.35 16.97 -26.76
CA ARG A 153 -2.37 16.36 -27.63
C ARG A 153 -2.87 17.35 -28.69
N ASP A 154 -3.22 18.59 -28.29
CA ASP A 154 -3.69 19.63 -29.21
C ASP A 154 -2.60 19.98 -30.24
N GLU A 155 -1.32 20.07 -29.83
CA GLU A 155 -0.18 20.31 -30.73
C GLU A 155 -0.04 19.14 -31.72
N LEU A 156 0.00 17.89 -31.26
CA LEU A 156 0.17 16.72 -32.12
C LEU A 156 -1.02 16.52 -33.07
N GLN A 157 -2.25 16.79 -32.65
CA GLN A 157 -3.41 16.77 -33.54
C GLN A 157 -3.30 17.82 -34.63
N SER A 158 -2.74 19.01 -34.33
CA SER A 158 -2.50 20.04 -35.34
C SER A 158 -1.43 19.63 -36.39
N LEU A 159 -0.56 18.68 -36.02
CA LEU A 159 0.46 18.08 -36.90
C LEU A 159 -0.05 16.83 -37.64
N GLY A 160 -1.31 16.42 -37.42
CA GLY A 160 -1.96 15.32 -38.10
C GLY A 160 -1.93 13.97 -37.39
N HIS A 161 -1.54 13.93 -36.11
CA HIS A 161 -1.64 12.71 -35.31
C HIS A 161 -3.10 12.42 -34.90
N GLU A 162 -3.51 11.19 -34.97
CA GLU A 162 -4.83 10.69 -34.56
C GLU A 162 -4.71 9.94 -33.23
N PHE A 163 -5.61 10.20 -32.28
CA PHE A 163 -5.62 9.62 -30.95
C PHE A 163 -6.82 8.70 -30.79
N GLU A 164 -6.62 7.52 -30.24
CA GLU A 164 -7.65 6.48 -30.05
C GLU A 164 -8.16 6.40 -28.60
N SER A 165 -7.34 6.82 -27.61
CA SER A 165 -7.66 6.71 -26.19
C SER A 165 -7.98 8.07 -25.54
N GLU A 166 -8.52 8.00 -24.33
CA GLU A 166 -8.76 9.14 -23.46
C GLU A 166 -7.62 9.34 -22.44
N THR A 167 -6.54 8.54 -22.53
CA THR A 167 -5.43 8.57 -21.58
C THR A 167 -4.48 9.74 -21.83
N ASP A 168 -3.79 10.16 -20.79
CA ASP A 168 -2.68 11.10 -20.87
C ASP A 168 -1.43 10.47 -21.51
N THR A 169 -1.28 9.16 -21.40
CA THR A 169 -0.12 8.39 -21.87
C THR A 169 0.06 8.43 -23.38
N GLU A 170 -1.01 8.46 -24.15
CA GLU A 170 -0.96 8.30 -25.61
C GLU A 170 -0.19 9.44 -26.31
N VAL A 171 -0.01 10.59 -25.65
CA VAL A 171 0.84 11.67 -26.21
C VAL A 171 2.31 11.23 -26.32
N VAL A 172 2.79 10.28 -25.50
CA VAL A 172 4.20 9.88 -25.47
C VAL A 172 4.62 9.14 -26.74
N PRO A 173 3.96 8.04 -27.16
CA PRO A 173 4.32 7.37 -28.42
C PRO A 173 4.14 8.29 -29.63
N HIS A 174 3.15 9.18 -29.64
CA HIS A 174 2.97 10.15 -30.72
C HIS A 174 4.10 11.19 -30.77
N LEU A 175 4.60 11.68 -29.62
CA LEU A 175 5.79 12.56 -29.58
C LEU A 175 7.03 11.83 -30.11
N ILE A 176 7.26 10.59 -29.68
CA ILE A 176 8.37 9.77 -30.16
C ILE A 176 8.28 9.59 -31.68
N GLY A 177 7.10 9.16 -32.18
CA GLY A 177 6.83 9.00 -33.61
C GLY A 177 7.08 10.27 -34.39
N HIS A 178 6.63 11.43 -33.90
CA HIS A 178 6.89 12.73 -34.49
C HIS A 178 8.40 13.01 -34.63
N TYR A 179 9.19 12.76 -33.56
CA TYR A 179 10.63 12.97 -33.61
C TYR A 179 11.35 11.97 -34.54
N LEU A 180 10.88 10.73 -34.64
CA LEU A 180 11.37 9.77 -35.63
C LEU A 180 11.13 10.28 -37.06
N ASP A 181 9.98 10.90 -37.33
CA ASP A 181 9.67 11.50 -38.64
C ASP A 181 10.58 12.71 -38.98
N THR A 182 11.13 13.37 -37.97
CA THR A 182 12.16 14.40 -38.17
C THR A 182 13.57 13.85 -38.45
N GLY A 183 13.73 12.53 -38.40
CA GLY A 183 14.99 11.82 -38.67
C GLY A 183 15.88 11.62 -37.44
N LEU A 184 15.38 11.81 -36.22
CA LEU A 184 16.13 11.47 -35.00
C LEU A 184 16.28 9.96 -34.85
N ALA A 185 17.41 9.52 -34.29
CA ALA A 185 17.57 8.12 -33.84
C ALA A 185 16.63 7.80 -32.69
N ARG A 186 16.23 6.51 -32.52
CA ARG A 186 15.24 6.06 -31.52
C ARG A 186 15.55 6.57 -30.10
N LYS A 187 16.80 6.44 -29.63
CA LYS A 187 17.23 6.93 -28.30
C LYS A 187 17.06 8.43 -28.13
N ASP A 188 17.41 9.19 -29.18
CA ASP A 188 17.29 10.66 -29.15
C ASP A 188 15.82 11.09 -29.24
N ALA A 189 15.00 10.39 -30.05
CA ALA A 189 13.56 10.62 -30.16
C ALA A 189 12.86 10.36 -28.82
N PHE A 190 13.19 9.25 -28.13
CA PHE A 190 12.67 8.94 -26.81
C PHE A 190 13.04 10.01 -25.78
N ARG A 191 14.33 10.37 -25.69
CA ARG A 191 14.80 11.43 -24.77
C ARG A 191 14.12 12.76 -25.06
N ARG A 192 14.02 13.14 -26.34
CA ARG A 192 13.40 14.40 -26.77
C ARG A 192 11.90 14.46 -26.47
N ALA A 193 11.20 13.34 -26.56
CA ALA A 193 9.80 13.24 -26.16
C ALA A 193 9.65 13.45 -24.65
N VAL A 194 10.48 12.80 -23.84
CA VAL A 194 10.46 12.90 -22.37
C VAL A 194 10.76 14.33 -21.89
N GLU A 195 11.68 15.07 -22.55
CA GLU A 195 11.95 16.48 -22.24
C GLU A 195 10.73 17.42 -22.38
N LYS A 196 9.66 16.96 -23.03
CA LYS A 196 8.42 17.72 -23.22
C LYS A 196 7.38 17.46 -22.15
N LEU A 197 7.58 16.44 -21.32
CA LEU A 197 6.60 16.00 -20.35
C LEU A 197 6.72 16.79 -19.04
N ASP A 198 5.59 17.28 -18.54
CA ASP A 198 5.45 17.80 -17.18
C ASP A 198 4.66 16.80 -16.35
N GLY A 199 5.00 16.64 -15.06
CA GLY A 199 4.34 15.71 -14.12
C GLY A 199 5.25 14.58 -13.66
N SER A 200 4.65 13.52 -13.12
CA SER A 200 5.32 12.32 -12.61
C SER A 200 5.14 11.15 -13.57
N TYR A 201 6.20 10.40 -13.85
CA TYR A 201 6.12 9.26 -14.76
C TYR A 201 7.17 8.19 -14.48
N ALA A 202 6.81 6.94 -14.77
CA ALA A 202 7.74 5.86 -15.13
C ALA A 202 7.29 5.35 -16.50
N LEU A 203 8.21 5.30 -17.45
CA LEU A 203 7.96 4.95 -18.84
C LEU A 203 8.83 3.77 -19.25
N ALA A 204 8.24 2.82 -19.98
CA ALA A 204 9.00 1.83 -20.75
C ALA A 204 8.47 1.77 -22.18
N ALA A 205 9.38 1.64 -23.14
CA ALA A 205 9.08 1.65 -24.57
C ALA A 205 9.83 0.55 -25.32
N VAL A 206 9.17 -0.04 -26.32
CA VAL A 206 9.76 -0.93 -27.34
C VAL A 206 9.50 -0.38 -28.72
N PHE A 207 10.39 -0.73 -29.66
CA PHE A 207 10.34 -0.23 -31.04
C PHE A 207 10.25 -1.39 -32.03
N ASP A 208 9.70 -1.11 -33.21
CA ASP A 208 9.71 -2.03 -34.34
C ASP A 208 11.16 -2.31 -34.80
N ASP A 209 11.39 -3.53 -35.25
CA ASP A 209 12.70 -3.98 -35.77
C ASP A 209 13.87 -3.60 -34.83
N HIS A 210 13.65 -3.72 -33.47
CA HIS A 210 14.65 -3.39 -32.46
C HIS A 210 14.51 -4.24 -31.19
N ASP A 211 15.65 -4.70 -30.68
CA ASP A 211 15.74 -5.68 -29.57
C ASP A 211 16.08 -5.01 -28.23
N GLU A 212 15.63 -3.77 -28.02
CA GLU A 212 15.97 -2.96 -26.85
C GLU A 212 14.71 -2.44 -26.15
N VAL A 213 14.68 -2.52 -24.84
CA VAL A 213 13.70 -1.79 -24.01
C VAL A 213 14.32 -0.47 -23.57
N MET A 214 13.63 0.63 -23.79
CA MET A 214 14.03 1.95 -23.29
C MET A 214 13.16 2.35 -22.11
N ALA A 215 13.77 2.84 -21.03
CA ALA A 215 13.04 3.21 -19.82
C ALA A 215 13.56 4.48 -19.18
N THR A 216 12.68 5.22 -18.51
CA THR A 216 13.01 6.42 -17.73
C THR A 216 11.98 6.69 -16.65
N LYS A 217 12.32 7.52 -15.67
CA LYS A 217 11.38 7.88 -14.60
C LYS A 217 11.59 9.31 -14.08
N LYS A 218 10.51 9.84 -13.49
CA LYS A 218 10.50 11.04 -12.66
C LYS A 218 9.39 10.92 -11.62
N ASP A 219 9.75 11.03 -10.32
CA ASP A 219 8.81 10.93 -9.17
C ASP A 219 7.94 9.65 -9.14
N SER A 220 8.36 8.59 -9.84
CA SER A 220 7.68 7.29 -9.90
C SER A 220 8.71 6.16 -9.80
N SER A 221 8.33 4.97 -9.32
CA SER A 221 9.26 3.86 -9.08
C SER A 221 9.61 3.12 -10.38
N LEU A 222 10.91 2.86 -10.61
CA LEU A 222 11.38 1.99 -11.69
C LEU A 222 12.75 1.40 -11.33
N VAL A 223 12.88 0.07 -11.47
CA VAL A 223 14.09 -0.68 -11.14
C VAL A 223 14.49 -1.57 -12.31
N LEU A 224 15.79 -1.80 -12.46
CA LEU A 224 16.37 -2.71 -13.45
C LEU A 224 16.83 -4.00 -12.75
N GLY A 225 16.83 -5.10 -13.49
CA GLY A 225 17.41 -6.37 -13.07
C GLY A 225 18.27 -6.99 -14.17
N VAL A 226 19.26 -7.76 -13.79
CA VAL A 226 20.11 -8.56 -14.71
C VAL A 226 20.12 -10.00 -14.21
N GLY A 227 19.77 -10.91 -15.10
CA GLY A 227 19.73 -12.36 -14.85
C GLY A 227 20.01 -13.12 -16.15
N ASP A 228 19.15 -14.07 -16.51
CA ASP A 228 19.19 -14.76 -17.82
C ASP A 228 18.77 -13.84 -18.99
N GLY A 229 18.33 -12.62 -18.68
CA GLY A 229 18.04 -11.51 -19.57
C GLY A 229 18.16 -10.20 -18.80
N THR A 230 17.74 -9.08 -19.39
CA THR A 230 17.64 -7.78 -18.71
C THR A 230 16.20 -7.36 -18.53
N TYR A 231 15.90 -6.84 -17.37
CA TYR A 231 14.54 -6.56 -16.93
C TYR A 231 14.40 -5.11 -16.45
N VAL A 232 13.20 -4.56 -16.60
CA VAL A 232 12.78 -3.31 -15.95
C VAL A 232 11.40 -3.52 -15.32
N ALA A 233 11.18 -3.05 -14.09
CA ALA A 233 9.89 -3.15 -13.45
C ALA A 233 9.60 -1.97 -12.53
N SER A 234 8.32 -1.69 -12.31
CA SER A 234 7.90 -0.66 -11.36
C SER A 234 7.99 -1.12 -9.89
N ASP A 235 8.21 -2.42 -9.66
CA ASP A 235 8.41 -2.99 -8.33
C ASP A 235 9.33 -4.21 -8.39
N VAL A 236 10.19 -4.34 -7.36
CA VAL A 236 11.13 -5.46 -7.21
C VAL A 236 10.43 -6.81 -7.21
N THR A 237 9.20 -6.89 -6.68
CA THR A 237 8.42 -8.15 -6.63
C THR A 237 8.25 -8.81 -7.99
N ALA A 238 8.13 -8.04 -9.07
CA ALA A 238 8.04 -8.57 -10.44
C ALA A 238 9.33 -9.29 -10.88
N LEU A 239 10.48 -8.87 -10.35
CA LEU A 239 11.80 -9.36 -10.74
C LEU A 239 12.25 -10.57 -9.90
N VAL A 240 11.63 -10.84 -8.76
CA VAL A 240 11.95 -11.98 -7.89
C VAL A 240 11.82 -13.30 -8.67
N GLY A 241 12.87 -14.12 -8.67
CA GLY A 241 12.95 -15.36 -9.45
C GLY A 241 13.49 -15.19 -10.87
N HIS A 242 13.74 -13.95 -11.33
CA HIS A 242 14.43 -13.64 -12.59
C HIS A 242 15.82 -13.05 -12.34
N THR A 243 16.02 -12.38 -11.21
CA THR A 243 17.31 -11.82 -10.79
C THR A 243 17.42 -11.73 -9.28
N ASP A 244 18.65 -11.82 -8.78
CA ASP A 244 19.00 -11.60 -7.37
C ASP A 244 19.56 -10.19 -7.12
N THR A 245 19.70 -9.38 -8.17
CA THR A 245 20.28 -8.04 -8.08
C THR A 245 19.47 -7.02 -8.87
N VAL A 246 19.13 -5.91 -8.21
CA VAL A 246 18.41 -4.79 -8.84
C VAL A 246 19.23 -3.52 -8.81
N VAL A 247 18.96 -2.64 -9.78
CA VAL A 247 19.54 -1.31 -9.89
C VAL A 247 18.40 -0.28 -9.96
N HIS A 248 18.37 0.63 -9.01
CA HIS A 248 17.35 1.68 -8.99
C HIS A 248 17.72 2.84 -9.94
N LEU A 249 16.75 3.24 -10.77
CA LEU A 249 16.88 4.47 -11.56
C LEU A 249 16.60 5.70 -10.70
N HIS A 250 17.36 6.77 -10.95
CA HIS A 250 17.06 8.08 -10.39
C HIS A 250 16.21 8.89 -11.37
N ASP A 251 15.60 9.96 -10.88
CA ASP A 251 14.83 10.87 -11.73
C ASP A 251 15.70 11.48 -12.82
N GLY A 252 15.18 11.50 -14.06
CA GLY A 252 15.89 12.01 -15.23
C GLY A 252 16.93 11.06 -15.83
N GLU A 253 17.14 9.87 -15.26
CA GLU A 253 17.99 8.86 -15.89
C GLU A 253 17.22 8.08 -16.95
N PHE A 254 17.94 7.69 -18.02
CA PHE A 254 17.46 6.86 -19.11
C PHE A 254 18.21 5.53 -19.09
N ALA A 255 17.47 4.42 -19.09
CA ALA A 255 18.02 3.08 -19.22
C ALA A 255 17.71 2.50 -20.61
N PHE A 256 18.68 1.79 -21.16
CA PHE A 256 18.60 1.08 -22.42
C PHE A 256 19.00 -0.36 -22.15
N LEU A 257 18.05 -1.27 -22.27
CA LEU A 257 18.19 -2.67 -21.93
C LEU A 257 18.28 -3.51 -23.21
N THR A 258 19.30 -4.37 -23.30
CA THR A 258 19.50 -5.34 -24.38
C THR A 258 19.71 -6.72 -23.77
N GLU A 259 19.78 -7.79 -24.58
CA GLU A 259 20.14 -9.14 -24.12
C GLU A 259 21.46 -9.15 -23.32
N ASP A 260 22.46 -8.42 -23.76
CA ASP A 260 23.81 -8.40 -23.17
C ASP A 260 23.91 -7.58 -21.87
N GLY A 261 22.88 -6.81 -21.49
CA GLY A 261 22.88 -5.96 -20.31
C GLY A 261 22.21 -4.60 -20.53
N TYR A 262 22.52 -3.63 -19.68
CA TYR A 262 21.91 -2.32 -19.71
C TYR A 262 22.96 -1.20 -19.76
N THR A 263 22.54 -0.04 -20.28
CA THR A 263 23.28 1.22 -20.19
C THR A 263 22.38 2.28 -19.56
N ILE A 264 22.88 3.01 -18.57
CA ILE A 264 22.18 4.16 -17.96
C ILE A 264 22.90 5.44 -18.38
N VAL A 265 22.13 6.47 -18.75
CA VAL A 265 22.65 7.82 -18.99
C VAL A 265 21.78 8.84 -18.25
N ASP A 266 22.37 9.98 -17.89
CA ASP A 266 21.61 11.12 -17.37
C ASP A 266 20.90 11.93 -18.47
N GLU A 267 20.18 12.99 -18.09
CA GLU A 267 19.50 13.89 -19.00
C GLU A 267 20.42 14.48 -20.06
N SER A 268 21.71 14.68 -19.78
CA SER A 268 22.71 15.18 -20.73
C SER A 268 23.22 14.11 -21.70
N GLY A 269 22.91 12.83 -21.44
CA GLY A 269 23.43 11.66 -22.16
C GLY A 269 24.77 11.16 -21.64
N THR A 270 25.20 11.61 -20.47
CA THR A 270 26.44 11.13 -19.85
C THR A 270 26.20 9.76 -19.19
N PRO A 271 27.04 8.74 -19.50
CA PRO A 271 26.90 7.41 -18.89
C PRO A 271 27.03 7.46 -17.37
N GLN A 272 26.13 6.74 -16.70
CA GLN A 272 26.09 6.56 -15.25
C GLN A 272 26.45 5.13 -14.89
N SER A 273 27.30 4.95 -13.87
CA SER A 273 27.65 3.64 -13.33
C SER A 273 26.98 3.48 -11.97
N LYS A 274 26.20 2.40 -11.79
CA LYS A 274 25.50 2.11 -10.55
C LYS A 274 25.89 0.76 -10.00
N THR A 275 25.84 0.65 -8.68
CA THR A 275 26.01 -0.62 -7.96
C THR A 275 24.65 -1.26 -7.76
N GLY A 276 24.53 -2.53 -8.08
CA GLY A 276 23.30 -3.28 -7.82
C GLY A 276 23.11 -3.56 -6.33
N THR A 277 21.84 -3.60 -5.91
CA THR A 277 21.41 -4.01 -4.56
C THR A 277 20.91 -5.45 -4.62
N GLU A 278 21.35 -6.30 -3.71
CA GLU A 278 20.93 -7.70 -3.63
C GLU A 278 19.50 -7.81 -3.11
N ILE A 279 18.69 -8.66 -3.75
CA ILE A 279 17.31 -8.98 -3.33
C ILE A 279 17.40 -10.17 -2.35
N GLU A 280 17.02 -9.94 -1.09
CA GLU A 280 16.96 -11.00 -0.06
C GLU A 280 15.66 -11.83 -0.10
N TRP A 281 14.75 -11.59 -1.04
CA TRP A 281 13.44 -12.24 -1.12
C TRP A 281 13.48 -13.43 -2.07
N ASP A 282 12.96 -14.57 -1.63
CA ASP A 282 12.82 -15.76 -2.46
C ASP A 282 11.47 -15.78 -3.22
N ALA A 283 11.37 -16.63 -4.25
CA ALA A 283 10.19 -16.74 -5.09
C ALA A 283 8.94 -17.24 -4.31
N GLU A 284 9.11 -18.01 -3.21
CA GLU A 284 8.01 -18.49 -2.40
C GLU A 284 7.38 -17.34 -1.59
N SER A 285 8.20 -16.35 -1.20
CA SER A 285 7.75 -15.21 -0.40
C SER A 285 6.71 -14.35 -1.12
N VAL A 286 6.75 -14.29 -2.45
CA VAL A 286 5.84 -13.50 -3.30
C VAL A 286 4.66 -14.29 -3.86
N THR A 287 4.43 -15.54 -3.41
CA THR A 287 3.28 -16.36 -3.81
C THR A 287 2.29 -16.55 -2.67
N LYS A 288 1.03 -16.94 -2.97
CA LYS A 288 0.01 -17.26 -1.95
C LYS A 288 0.33 -18.53 -1.16
N GLY A 289 1.17 -19.42 -1.71
CA GLY A 289 1.41 -20.74 -1.14
C GLY A 289 0.10 -21.54 -1.02
N SER A 290 -0.17 -22.10 0.18
CA SER A 290 -1.38 -22.87 0.47
C SER A 290 -2.57 -22.04 0.95
N HIS A 291 -2.47 -20.71 0.96
CA HIS A 291 -3.52 -19.81 1.45
C HIS A 291 -4.46 -19.37 0.32
N ASP A 292 -5.72 -19.15 0.63
CA ASP A 292 -6.71 -18.67 -0.32
C ASP A 292 -6.41 -17.21 -0.75
N HIS A 293 -5.87 -16.39 0.19
CA HIS A 293 -5.58 -14.97 0.00
C HIS A 293 -4.18 -14.60 0.51
N TYR A 294 -3.54 -13.61 -0.13
CA TYR A 294 -2.28 -13.02 0.35
C TYR A 294 -2.44 -12.45 1.75
N MET A 295 -3.51 -11.72 2.03
CA MET A 295 -3.76 -11.16 3.36
C MET A 295 -3.73 -12.24 4.45
N ARG A 296 -4.33 -13.41 4.20
CA ARG A 296 -4.30 -14.52 5.16
C ARG A 296 -2.90 -15.05 5.38
N LYS A 297 -2.14 -15.25 4.30
CA LYS A 297 -0.72 -15.65 4.37
C LYS A 297 0.06 -14.66 5.23
N GLU A 298 -0.04 -13.37 4.92
CA GLU A 298 0.71 -12.29 5.57
C GLU A 298 0.34 -12.11 7.05
N ILE A 299 -0.93 -12.34 7.43
CA ILE A 299 -1.34 -12.41 8.85
C ILE A 299 -0.62 -13.56 9.56
N HIS A 300 -0.50 -14.73 8.90
CA HIS A 300 0.18 -15.90 9.50
C HIS A 300 1.70 -15.76 9.49
N GLU A 301 2.28 -15.00 8.58
CA GLU A 301 3.71 -14.70 8.52
C GLU A 301 4.19 -13.70 9.58
N GLN A 302 3.29 -13.03 10.31
CA GLN A 302 3.68 -11.99 11.29
C GLN A 302 4.67 -12.49 12.34
N SER A 303 4.56 -13.75 12.78
CA SER A 303 5.53 -14.35 13.71
C SER A 303 6.95 -14.35 13.12
N ASN A 304 7.10 -14.74 11.86
CA ASN A 304 8.39 -14.76 11.16
C ASN A 304 8.87 -13.33 10.84
N ALA A 305 8.00 -12.46 10.34
CA ALA A 305 8.32 -11.06 10.06
C ALA A 305 8.85 -10.33 11.31
N LEU A 306 8.28 -10.63 12.47
CA LEU A 306 8.75 -10.05 13.73
C LEU A 306 10.10 -10.62 14.18
N ARG A 307 10.42 -11.91 13.92
CA ARG A 307 11.77 -12.46 14.15
C ARG A 307 12.81 -11.74 13.31
N GLU A 308 12.52 -11.56 12.01
CA GLU A 308 13.41 -10.83 11.10
C GLU A 308 13.54 -9.35 11.51
N CYS A 309 12.44 -8.71 11.89
CA CYS A 309 12.45 -7.34 12.41
C CYS A 309 13.34 -7.17 13.64
N LEU A 310 13.46 -8.20 14.49
CA LEU A 310 14.24 -8.17 15.73
C LEU A 310 15.68 -8.67 15.55
N ARG A 311 15.98 -9.35 14.43
CA ARG A 311 17.29 -9.96 14.19
C ARG A 311 18.42 -8.91 14.23
N ASP A 312 19.49 -9.19 14.98
CA ASP A 312 20.69 -8.37 15.11
C ASP A 312 20.45 -6.94 15.67
N ARG A 313 19.31 -6.70 16.34
CA ARG A 313 18.96 -5.39 16.93
C ARG A 313 19.20 -5.29 18.43
N PHE A 314 19.78 -6.33 19.02
CA PHE A 314 20.15 -6.35 20.43
C PHE A 314 21.65 -6.60 20.56
N SER A 315 22.34 -5.70 21.27
CA SER A 315 23.76 -5.87 21.62
C SER A 315 23.93 -6.59 22.97
N THR A 316 25.16 -6.94 23.32
CA THR A 316 25.48 -7.56 24.61
C THR A 316 24.99 -6.69 25.77
N GLY A 317 24.07 -7.20 26.60
CA GLY A 317 23.49 -6.49 27.75
C GLY A 317 22.10 -5.88 27.50
N ASP A 318 21.32 -6.45 26.57
CA ASP A 318 19.93 -6.07 26.27
C ASP A 318 19.75 -4.60 25.83
N SER A 319 20.80 -3.95 25.33
CA SER A 319 20.69 -2.65 24.71
C SER A 319 20.28 -2.76 23.24
N VAL A 320 19.38 -1.88 22.81
CA VAL A 320 18.95 -1.80 21.40
C VAL A 320 20.03 -1.10 20.59
N SER A 321 20.35 -1.68 19.42
CA SER A 321 21.25 -1.10 18.43
C SER A 321 20.55 -1.09 17.06
N LEU A 322 20.34 0.09 16.49
CA LEU A 322 19.77 0.31 15.17
C LEU A 322 20.84 0.97 14.30
N ASP A 323 21.28 0.28 13.26
CA ASP A 323 22.40 0.71 12.41
C ASP A 323 22.20 2.10 11.78
N ALA A 324 20.95 2.48 11.54
CA ALA A 324 20.57 3.76 10.95
C ALA A 324 20.71 4.97 11.91
N ILE A 325 20.98 4.75 13.17
CA ILE A 325 20.97 5.82 14.18
C ILE A 325 22.22 5.71 15.03
N GLU A 326 23.04 6.76 15.01
CA GLU A 326 24.26 6.83 15.81
C GLU A 326 23.97 6.55 17.29
N ASP A 327 24.82 5.75 17.92
CA ASP A 327 24.73 5.48 19.34
C ASP A 327 24.80 6.78 20.14
N GLY A 328 23.77 6.99 20.98
CA GLY A 328 23.66 8.20 21.78
C GLY A 328 22.98 9.38 21.09
N TYR A 329 22.55 9.26 19.83
CA TYR A 329 21.73 10.30 19.21
C TYR A 329 20.39 10.44 19.93
N ARG A 330 20.08 11.67 20.35
CA ARG A 330 18.85 12.01 21.09
C ARG A 330 18.20 13.23 20.47
N PRO A 331 17.15 13.07 19.68
CA PRO A 331 16.44 14.20 19.11
C PRO A 331 15.75 15.02 20.21
N GLU A 332 15.77 16.34 20.11
CA GLU A 332 15.03 17.23 21.00
C GLU A 332 13.53 17.10 20.82
N SER A 333 13.11 16.91 19.57
CA SER A 333 11.73 16.63 19.19
C SER A 333 11.66 15.71 17.99
N VAL A 334 10.57 14.95 17.87
CA VAL A 334 10.30 14.04 16.76
C VAL A 334 8.95 14.35 16.14
N HIS A 335 8.92 14.59 14.84
CA HIS A 335 7.70 14.63 14.04
C HIS A 335 7.62 13.35 13.21
N LEU A 336 6.59 12.54 13.42
CA LEU A 336 6.34 11.38 12.59
C LEU A 336 5.29 11.74 11.55
N VAL A 337 5.64 11.62 10.27
CA VAL A 337 4.75 11.93 9.14
C VAL A 337 4.40 10.65 8.39
N ALA A 338 3.12 10.44 8.09
CA ALA A 338 2.65 9.20 7.48
C ALA A 338 1.21 9.31 6.95
N CYS A 339 0.79 8.31 6.17
CA CYS A 339 -0.57 8.13 5.68
C CYS A 339 -1.17 6.80 6.14
N GLY A 340 -2.51 6.71 6.21
CA GLY A 340 -3.26 5.47 6.42
C GLY A 340 -2.79 4.63 7.62
N THR A 341 -2.54 3.34 7.40
CA THR A 341 -2.03 2.40 8.40
C THR A 341 -0.74 2.88 9.05
N SER A 342 0.20 3.42 8.27
CA SER A 342 1.47 3.97 8.79
C SER A 342 1.24 5.20 9.69
N TYR A 343 0.19 5.99 9.46
CA TYR A 343 -0.17 7.08 10.38
C TYR A 343 -0.64 6.54 11.75
N HIS A 344 -1.35 5.41 11.77
CA HIS A 344 -1.71 4.76 13.03
C HIS A 344 -0.45 4.25 13.77
N ALA A 345 0.54 3.73 13.04
CA ALA A 345 1.85 3.40 13.63
C ALA A 345 2.57 4.65 14.15
N ALA A 346 2.56 5.76 13.41
CA ALA A 346 3.13 7.03 13.84
C ALA A 346 2.47 7.57 15.14
N LEU A 347 1.14 7.46 15.25
CA LEU A 347 0.41 7.81 16.49
C LEU A 347 0.87 6.96 17.69
N TYR A 348 1.11 5.67 17.46
CA TYR A 348 1.65 4.78 18.50
C TYR A 348 3.08 5.17 18.87
N GLY A 349 3.97 5.36 17.89
CA GLY A 349 5.36 5.78 18.10
C GLY A 349 5.47 7.11 18.87
N ALA A 350 4.66 8.10 18.50
CA ALA A 350 4.61 9.38 19.22
C ALA A 350 4.23 9.24 20.71
N LYS A 351 3.32 8.30 21.03
CA LYS A 351 2.96 8.01 22.43
C LYS A 351 4.12 7.36 23.19
N LEU A 352 4.88 6.48 22.55
CA LEU A 352 6.04 5.81 23.14
C LEU A 352 7.18 6.80 23.44
N LEU A 353 7.52 7.63 22.47
CA LEU A 353 8.54 8.67 22.60
C LEU A 353 8.21 9.64 23.75
N ARG A 354 6.94 10.11 23.81
CA ARG A 354 6.48 10.99 24.91
C ARG A 354 6.56 10.30 26.27
N LYS A 355 6.23 9.00 26.36
CA LYS A 355 6.37 8.23 27.63
C LYS A 355 7.83 8.17 28.09
N ARG A 356 8.78 8.29 27.16
CA ARG A 356 10.23 8.29 27.42
C ARG A 356 10.84 9.69 27.53
N GLY A 357 10.00 10.72 27.60
CA GLY A 357 10.44 12.10 27.81
C GLY A 357 10.87 12.85 26.54
N ILE A 358 10.71 12.26 25.35
CA ILE A 358 11.00 12.91 24.08
C ILE A 358 9.72 13.61 23.57
N GLN A 359 9.83 14.89 23.22
CA GLN A 359 8.73 15.61 22.60
C GLN A 359 8.44 14.99 21.22
N ALA A 360 7.22 14.47 21.00
CA ALA A 360 6.88 13.81 19.74
C ALA A 360 5.43 14.06 19.31
N GLN A 361 5.21 14.20 18.02
CA GLN A 361 3.90 14.37 17.40
C GLN A 361 3.81 13.50 16.15
N ALA A 362 2.60 13.04 15.84
CA ALA A 362 2.30 12.37 14.57
C ALA A 362 1.40 13.28 13.74
N HIS A 363 1.69 13.38 12.46
CA HIS A 363 1.01 14.22 11.49
C HIS A 363 0.58 13.39 10.28
N LEU A 364 -0.57 13.69 9.72
CA LEU A 364 -0.90 13.25 8.37
C LEU A 364 0.08 13.91 7.40
N ALA A 365 0.67 13.11 6.51
CA ALA A 365 1.74 13.59 5.64
C ALA A 365 1.26 14.67 4.67
N SER A 366 0.06 14.50 4.08
CA SER A 366 -0.58 15.51 3.23
C SER A 366 -0.73 16.87 3.92
N GLU A 367 -1.18 16.87 5.17
CA GLU A 367 -1.38 18.10 5.94
C GLU A 367 -0.04 18.74 6.37
N TYR A 368 0.95 17.89 6.68
CA TYR A 368 2.29 18.35 7.04
C TYR A 368 2.98 19.05 5.87
N ALA A 369 2.88 18.50 4.66
CA ALA A 369 3.46 19.10 3.46
C ALA A 369 2.89 20.49 3.17
N LEU A 370 1.59 20.70 3.43
CA LEU A 370 0.90 21.98 3.19
C LEU A 370 1.16 23.02 4.29
N SER A 371 1.29 22.58 5.53
CA SER A 371 1.42 23.46 6.71
C SER A 371 2.30 22.83 7.78
N PRO A 372 3.61 22.76 7.55
CA PRO A 372 4.53 22.12 8.50
C PRO A 372 4.57 22.92 9.82
N PRO A 373 4.56 22.23 10.98
CA PRO A 373 4.84 22.90 12.24
C PRO A 373 6.29 23.42 12.22
N PRO A 374 6.62 24.49 12.95
CA PRO A 374 7.98 25.04 12.98
C PRO A 374 9.01 23.99 13.38
N VAL A 375 9.97 23.75 12.51
CA VAL A 375 11.11 22.88 12.77
C VAL A 375 12.10 23.63 13.65
N ARG A 376 12.48 23.03 14.78
CA ARG A 376 13.49 23.56 15.71
C ARG A 376 14.83 22.88 15.48
N ASP A 377 15.91 23.56 15.87
CA ASP A 377 17.23 22.92 15.88
C ASP A 377 17.17 21.61 16.69
N GLY A 378 17.76 20.54 16.16
CA GLY A 378 17.73 19.21 16.79
C GLY A 378 16.41 18.43 16.64
N ALA A 379 15.48 18.91 15.83
CA ALA A 379 14.28 18.15 15.46
C ALA A 379 14.61 17.05 14.44
N LEU A 380 13.96 15.89 14.61
CA LEU A 380 13.99 14.79 13.65
C LEU A 380 12.59 14.62 13.05
N VAL A 381 12.52 14.56 11.72
CA VAL A 381 11.29 14.19 11.01
C VAL A 381 11.41 12.77 10.50
N VAL A 382 10.48 11.90 10.93
CA VAL A 382 10.48 10.47 10.60
C VAL A 382 9.33 10.20 9.65
N GLY A 383 9.63 9.84 8.40
CA GLY A 383 8.65 9.35 7.44
C GLY A 383 8.37 7.87 7.69
N VAL A 384 7.14 7.52 8.07
CA VAL A 384 6.74 6.11 8.27
C VAL A 384 5.95 5.65 7.06
N THR A 385 6.49 4.68 6.34
CA THR A 385 5.89 4.17 5.09
C THR A 385 6.23 2.69 4.91
N GLN A 386 5.40 1.92 4.22
CA GLN A 386 5.73 0.55 3.86
C GLN A 386 6.59 0.51 2.59
N SER A 387 6.15 1.19 1.52
CA SER A 387 6.79 1.16 0.20
C SER A 387 8.00 2.08 0.09
N GLY A 388 8.03 3.18 0.87
CA GLY A 388 8.99 4.25 0.67
C GLY A 388 8.70 5.14 -0.55
N GLU A 389 7.54 4.93 -1.21
CA GLU A 389 7.14 5.58 -2.45
C GLU A 389 5.84 6.40 -2.31
N THR A 390 5.28 6.52 -1.11
CA THR A 390 4.04 7.27 -0.88
C THR A 390 4.25 8.76 -1.11
N ALA A 391 3.57 9.33 -2.12
CA ALA A 391 3.78 10.71 -2.58
C ALA A 391 3.66 11.74 -1.46
N ASP A 392 2.55 11.74 -0.72
CA ASP A 392 2.36 12.66 0.41
C ASP A 392 3.47 12.54 1.47
N THR A 393 3.96 11.31 1.75
CA THR A 393 5.03 11.09 2.72
C THR A 393 6.36 11.63 2.21
N LEU A 394 6.66 11.44 0.92
CA LEU A 394 7.84 12.01 0.27
C LEU A 394 7.77 13.54 0.26
N SER A 395 6.62 14.11 -0.10
CA SER A 395 6.38 15.56 -0.08
C SER A 395 6.60 16.16 1.31
N ALA A 396 6.10 15.50 2.36
CA ALA A 396 6.32 15.91 3.75
C ALA A 396 7.80 15.85 4.15
N LEU A 397 8.54 14.81 3.75
CA LEU A 397 9.97 14.66 4.02
C LEU A 397 10.79 15.71 3.27
N ARG A 398 10.51 15.94 1.99
CA ARG A 398 11.15 17.00 1.18
C ARG A 398 10.91 18.39 1.78
N THR A 399 9.68 18.67 2.23
CA THR A 399 9.33 19.90 2.95
C THR A 399 10.16 20.05 4.25
N ALA A 400 10.26 18.97 5.04
CA ALA A 400 11.07 18.97 6.25
C ALA A 400 12.55 19.21 5.99
N THR A 401 13.12 18.59 4.95
CA THR A 401 14.51 18.83 4.51
C THR A 401 14.73 20.28 4.09
N ALA A 402 13.78 20.85 3.33
CA ALA A 402 13.85 22.26 2.91
C ALA A 402 13.81 23.24 4.09
N GLU A 403 13.12 22.88 5.19
CA GLU A 403 13.09 23.64 6.45
C GLU A 403 14.31 23.35 7.35
N GLY A 404 15.26 22.50 6.92
CA GLY A 404 16.51 22.20 7.62
C GLY A 404 16.38 21.13 8.72
N ALA A 405 15.32 20.33 8.73
CA ALA A 405 15.21 19.17 9.63
C ALA A 405 16.16 18.04 9.21
N ARG A 406 16.68 17.29 10.18
CA ARG A 406 17.20 15.94 9.90
C ARG A 406 16.03 15.02 9.62
N THR A 407 16.16 14.15 8.63
CA THR A 407 15.12 13.24 8.17
C THR A 407 15.51 11.78 8.32
N LEU A 408 14.54 10.92 8.65
CA LEU A 408 14.70 9.48 8.77
C LEU A 408 13.55 8.79 8.03
N ALA A 409 13.86 7.92 7.08
CA ALA A 409 12.87 7.03 6.49
C ALA A 409 12.73 5.75 7.33
N LEU A 410 11.53 5.45 7.83
CA LEU A 410 11.19 4.16 8.41
C LEU A 410 10.36 3.40 7.37
N THR A 411 10.99 2.45 6.66
CA THR A 411 10.43 1.80 5.47
C THR A 411 10.71 0.30 5.43
N ASN A 412 9.96 -0.45 4.59
CA ASN A 412 10.22 -1.88 4.37
C ASN A 412 11.11 -2.13 3.15
N VAL A 413 11.05 -1.25 2.15
CA VAL A 413 11.74 -1.44 0.88
C VAL A 413 13.12 -0.81 0.94
N VAL A 414 14.14 -1.66 0.76
CA VAL A 414 15.53 -1.23 0.69
C VAL A 414 15.71 -0.36 -0.55
N ASP A 415 16.47 0.72 -0.39
CA ASP A 415 16.80 1.65 -1.47
C ASP A 415 15.59 2.32 -2.16
N SER A 416 14.44 2.40 -1.45
CA SER A 416 13.28 3.16 -1.89
C SER A 416 13.58 4.67 -1.97
N THR A 417 12.71 5.43 -2.63
CA THR A 417 12.88 6.89 -2.77
C THR A 417 13.03 7.57 -1.40
N ALA A 418 12.18 7.23 -0.42
CA ALA A 418 12.31 7.75 0.94
C ALA A 418 13.67 7.40 1.58
N ALA A 419 14.16 6.15 1.38
CA ALA A 419 15.43 5.71 1.93
C ALA A 419 16.64 6.45 1.32
N ARG A 420 16.55 6.82 0.03
CA ARG A 420 17.62 7.55 -0.66
C ARG A 420 17.61 9.06 -0.41
N GLU A 421 16.43 9.66 -0.22
CA GLU A 421 16.30 11.12 -0.06
C GLU A 421 16.46 11.59 1.39
N CYS A 422 16.23 10.72 2.38
CA CYS A 422 16.44 11.04 3.80
C CYS A 422 17.90 10.95 4.20
N ASP A 423 18.27 11.64 5.28
CA ASP A 423 19.60 11.54 5.88
C ASP A 423 19.93 10.14 6.39
N ASP A 424 18.90 9.41 6.87
CA ASP A 424 19.02 8.06 7.40
C ASP A 424 17.84 7.18 6.97
N ALA A 425 18.04 5.84 6.90
CA ALA A 425 17.00 4.88 6.61
C ALA A 425 16.98 3.73 7.63
N LEU A 426 15.82 3.48 8.23
CA LEU A 426 15.57 2.40 9.17
C LEU A 426 14.58 1.39 8.57
N TYR A 427 15.06 0.19 8.25
CA TYR A 427 14.25 -0.84 7.62
C TYR A 427 13.48 -1.67 8.63
N ILE A 428 12.19 -1.93 8.38
CA ILE A 428 11.34 -2.74 9.26
C ILE A 428 11.51 -4.26 9.05
N ARG A 429 12.15 -4.69 7.96
CA ARG A 429 12.51 -6.08 7.62
C ARG A 429 11.32 -7.05 7.71
N SER A 430 10.19 -6.67 7.14
CA SER A 430 8.95 -7.46 7.19
C SER A 430 8.84 -8.49 6.06
N GLY A 431 9.75 -8.48 5.08
CA GLY A 431 9.61 -9.19 3.82
C GLY A 431 8.54 -8.56 2.90
N PRO A 432 8.28 -9.13 1.72
CA PRO A 432 7.33 -8.60 0.77
C PRO A 432 5.90 -8.71 1.31
N GLU A 433 5.08 -7.66 1.13
CA GLU A 433 3.66 -7.62 1.48
C GLU A 433 2.86 -7.20 0.26
N ILE A 434 2.01 -8.10 -0.25
CA ILE A 434 1.33 -7.99 -1.54
C ILE A 434 -0.14 -7.59 -1.38
N SER A 435 -0.83 -8.14 -0.37
CA SER A 435 -2.20 -7.74 -0.06
C SER A 435 -2.33 -6.21 0.07
N VAL A 436 -3.33 -5.61 -0.54
CA VAL A 436 -3.56 -4.15 -0.47
C VAL A 436 -3.71 -3.71 0.98
N ALA A 437 -4.48 -4.41 1.77
CA ALA A 437 -4.63 -4.13 3.20
C ALA A 437 -3.38 -4.54 3.97
N ALA A 438 -2.68 -3.59 4.58
CA ALA A 438 -1.44 -3.83 5.34
C ALA A 438 -1.67 -4.71 6.58
N THR A 439 -0.76 -5.66 6.81
CA THR A 439 -0.83 -6.63 7.92
C THR A 439 0.49 -6.74 8.69
N LYS A 440 1.45 -7.54 8.19
CA LYS A 440 2.75 -7.80 8.84
C LYS A 440 3.65 -6.57 8.89
N THR A 441 3.56 -5.70 7.87
CA THR A 441 4.33 -4.45 7.86
C THR A 441 3.91 -3.51 8.98
N PHE A 442 2.61 -3.42 9.29
CA PHE A 442 2.15 -2.64 10.43
C PHE A 442 2.70 -3.17 11.76
N ALA A 443 2.64 -4.50 11.98
CA ALA A 443 3.21 -5.11 13.19
C ALA A 443 4.71 -4.81 13.32
N SER A 444 5.47 -4.93 12.22
CA SER A 444 6.91 -4.60 12.17
C SER A 444 7.18 -3.11 12.36
N GLN A 445 6.34 -2.20 11.83
CA GLN A 445 6.42 -0.76 12.12
C GLN A 445 6.25 -0.48 13.61
N LEU A 446 5.26 -1.10 14.27
CA LEU A 446 5.06 -0.92 15.71
C LEU A 446 6.29 -1.37 16.51
N VAL A 447 6.85 -2.55 16.19
CA VAL A 447 8.07 -3.06 16.85
C VAL A 447 9.26 -2.15 16.60
N THR A 448 9.48 -1.72 15.35
CA THR A 448 10.59 -0.83 15.01
C THR A 448 10.47 0.52 15.74
N LEU A 449 9.26 1.05 15.90
CA LEU A 449 9.01 2.28 16.67
C LEU A 449 9.24 2.08 18.18
N VAL A 450 9.03 0.86 18.73
CA VAL A 450 9.44 0.53 20.10
C VAL A 450 10.97 0.58 20.23
N LEU A 451 11.68 -0.08 19.31
CA LEU A 451 13.14 -0.11 19.28
C LEU A 451 13.72 1.31 19.11
N PHE A 452 13.16 2.10 18.20
CA PHE A 452 13.52 3.49 17.98
C PHE A 452 13.35 4.34 19.25
N ALA A 453 12.22 4.21 19.95
CA ALA A 453 11.97 4.93 21.20
C ALA A 453 12.90 4.48 22.34
N LEU A 454 13.30 3.20 22.37
CA LEU A 454 14.27 2.65 23.31
C LEU A 454 15.65 3.27 23.09
N GLN A 455 16.19 3.21 21.88
CA GLN A 455 17.51 3.74 21.54
C GLN A 455 17.57 5.26 21.70
N SER A 456 16.60 6.01 21.15
CA SER A 456 16.57 7.48 21.22
C SER A 456 16.48 8.01 22.66
N SER A 457 15.87 7.28 23.58
CA SER A 457 15.82 7.69 24.99
C SER A 457 17.12 7.41 25.74
N GLY A 458 17.87 6.39 25.35
CA GLY A 458 19.08 5.91 26.04
C GLY A 458 18.85 5.56 27.51
N GLN A 459 17.58 5.30 27.90
CA GLN A 459 17.23 4.96 29.28
C GLN A 459 17.44 3.47 29.53
N THR A 460 18.27 3.16 30.49
CA THR A 460 18.43 1.81 31.03
C THR A 460 17.66 1.72 32.36
N SER A 461 16.78 0.75 32.49
CA SER A 461 15.98 0.51 33.69
C SER A 461 15.41 -0.91 33.66
N ASP A 462 15.00 -1.42 34.82
CA ASP A 462 14.29 -2.72 34.91
C ASP A 462 13.04 -2.77 34.01
N GLU A 463 12.40 -1.62 33.72
CA GLU A 463 11.26 -1.56 32.79
C GLU A 463 11.75 -1.76 31.34
N THR A 464 12.90 -1.20 30.98
CA THR A 464 13.53 -1.37 29.67
C THR A 464 13.94 -2.83 29.45
N GLU A 465 14.63 -3.45 30.39
CA GLU A 465 15.03 -4.86 30.32
C GLU A 465 13.81 -5.80 30.16
N ARG A 466 12.76 -5.57 30.94
CA ARG A 466 11.50 -6.32 30.80
C ARG A 466 10.81 -6.10 29.46
N LEU A 467 10.94 -4.92 28.87
CA LEU A 467 10.36 -4.65 27.54
C LEU A 467 11.16 -5.35 26.44
N VAL A 468 12.51 -5.35 26.54
CA VAL A 468 13.39 -6.09 25.62
C VAL A 468 13.12 -7.59 25.71
N SER A 469 13.04 -8.16 26.91
CA SER A 469 12.66 -9.58 27.08
C SER A 469 11.30 -9.90 26.47
N ALA A 470 10.31 -9.03 26.65
CA ALA A 470 8.99 -9.23 26.07
C ALA A 470 8.97 -9.08 24.54
N LEU A 471 9.88 -8.29 23.93
CA LEU A 471 10.06 -8.20 22.49
C LEU A 471 10.55 -9.53 21.90
N THR A 472 11.50 -10.20 22.56
CA THR A 472 12.02 -11.50 22.10
C THR A 472 10.98 -12.62 22.17
N GLU A 473 10.00 -12.52 23.07
CA GLU A 473 8.90 -13.48 23.22
C GLU A 473 7.70 -13.20 22.28
N LEU A 474 7.67 -12.00 21.68
CA LEU A 474 6.51 -11.54 20.91
C LEU A 474 6.18 -12.43 19.70
N PRO A 475 7.17 -12.91 18.90
CA PRO A 475 6.89 -13.81 17.77
C PRO A 475 6.14 -15.09 18.19
N GLU A 476 6.53 -15.71 19.32
CA GLU A 476 5.87 -16.90 19.86
C GLU A 476 4.46 -16.59 20.38
N HIS A 477 4.25 -15.39 20.91
CA HIS A 477 2.92 -14.95 21.33
C HIS A 477 1.98 -14.76 20.12
N VAL A 478 2.47 -14.22 19.01
CA VAL A 478 1.71 -14.12 17.75
C VAL A 478 1.38 -15.51 17.22
N GLN A 479 2.35 -16.41 17.14
CA GLN A 479 2.13 -17.78 16.68
C GLN A 479 1.04 -18.49 17.50
N ARG A 480 1.12 -18.42 18.82
CA ARG A 480 0.14 -19.02 19.73
C ARG A 480 -1.25 -18.41 19.55
N LEU A 481 -1.32 -17.10 19.34
CA LEU A 481 -2.58 -16.40 19.11
C LEU A 481 -3.25 -16.91 17.83
N LEU A 482 -2.49 -17.03 16.73
CA LEU A 482 -2.97 -17.53 15.44
C LEU A 482 -3.56 -18.96 15.53
N GLU A 483 -2.97 -19.81 16.37
CA GLU A 483 -3.41 -21.18 16.58
C GLU A 483 -4.69 -21.29 17.45
N THR A 484 -4.96 -20.31 18.30
CA THR A 484 -6.00 -20.41 19.36
C THR A 484 -7.13 -19.39 19.23
N THR A 485 -7.10 -18.53 18.22
CA THR A 485 -8.07 -17.43 18.08
C THR A 485 -9.52 -17.91 17.85
N ALA A 486 -10.47 -17.21 18.43
CA ALA A 486 -11.89 -17.35 18.15
C ALA A 486 -12.41 -16.32 17.10
N ALA A 487 -11.54 -15.51 16.49
CA ALA A 487 -11.91 -14.48 15.52
C ALA A 487 -12.79 -15.01 14.38
N PRO A 488 -12.57 -16.22 13.78
CA PRO A 488 -13.43 -16.73 12.72
C PRO A 488 -14.89 -16.93 13.14
N THR A 489 -15.12 -17.33 14.39
CA THR A 489 -16.48 -17.54 14.93
C THR A 489 -17.13 -16.21 15.27
N THR A 490 -16.39 -15.29 15.90
CA THR A 490 -16.86 -13.94 16.23
C THR A 490 -17.19 -13.14 14.96
N ALA A 491 -16.34 -13.20 13.93
CA ALA A 491 -16.57 -12.55 12.65
C ALA A 491 -17.89 -12.99 12.02
N ARG A 492 -18.13 -14.31 11.89
CA ARG A 492 -19.40 -14.83 11.36
C ARG A 492 -20.62 -14.41 12.15
N ARG A 493 -20.51 -14.27 13.47
CA ARG A 493 -21.63 -13.85 14.30
C ARG A 493 -22.08 -12.43 14.03
N PHE A 494 -21.16 -11.56 13.66
CA PHE A 494 -21.42 -10.14 13.49
C PHE A 494 -21.28 -9.65 12.03
N ALA A 495 -21.15 -10.56 11.06
CA ALA A 495 -20.92 -10.19 9.65
C ALA A 495 -22.04 -9.34 9.04
N ASP A 496 -23.30 -9.57 9.43
CA ASP A 496 -24.48 -8.84 8.92
C ASP A 496 -24.80 -7.55 9.69
N SER A 497 -23.87 -7.03 10.50
CA SER A 497 -24.08 -5.83 11.30
C SER A 497 -24.12 -4.57 10.42
N SER A 498 -24.88 -3.55 10.84
CA SER A 498 -25.05 -2.30 10.11
C SER A 498 -23.82 -1.37 10.16
N GLY A 499 -22.84 -1.68 10.99
CA GLY A 499 -21.60 -0.95 11.17
C GLY A 499 -20.82 -1.45 12.37
N TYR A 500 -19.56 -1.08 12.47
CA TYR A 500 -18.61 -1.61 13.46
C TYR A 500 -17.89 -0.47 14.16
N PHE A 501 -17.80 -0.53 15.49
CA PHE A 501 -17.03 0.44 16.26
C PHE A 501 -15.86 -0.25 16.99
N PHE A 502 -14.71 0.43 16.96
CA PHE A 502 -13.48 -0.02 17.62
C PHE A 502 -13.05 1.03 18.63
N ILE A 503 -12.88 0.64 19.89
CA ILE A 503 -12.49 1.58 20.93
C ILE A 503 -11.28 1.12 21.72
N GLY A 504 -10.37 2.06 21.99
CA GLY A 504 -9.16 1.83 22.77
C GLY A 504 -8.73 3.08 23.52
N ARG A 505 -7.82 2.93 24.49
CA ARG A 505 -7.27 4.04 25.26
C ARG A 505 -5.74 3.94 25.36
N GLY A 506 -5.05 5.09 25.40
CA GLY A 506 -3.58 5.11 25.47
C GLY A 506 -2.97 4.52 24.18
N VAL A 507 -2.08 3.53 24.32
CA VAL A 507 -1.46 2.82 23.19
C VAL A 507 -2.41 1.91 22.42
N GLN A 508 -3.59 1.58 22.97
CA GLN A 508 -4.63 0.81 22.29
C GLN A 508 -5.47 1.66 21.32
N TYR A 509 -5.45 2.99 21.42
CA TYR A 509 -6.25 3.85 20.55
C TYR A 509 -5.79 3.79 19.08
N PRO A 510 -4.49 3.90 18.74
CA PRO A 510 -4.04 3.74 17.36
C PRO A 510 -4.46 2.39 16.73
N VAL A 511 -4.46 1.32 17.52
CA VAL A 511 -4.85 -0.01 17.04
C VAL A 511 -6.37 -0.13 16.88
N ALA A 512 -7.16 0.60 17.66
CA ALA A 512 -8.59 0.70 17.44
C ALA A 512 -8.91 1.42 16.11
N LEU A 513 -8.15 2.45 15.76
CA LEU A 513 -8.23 3.11 14.44
C LEU A 513 -7.87 2.13 13.33
N GLU A 514 -6.80 1.36 13.51
CA GLU A 514 -6.33 0.37 12.53
C GLU A 514 -7.33 -0.76 12.32
N GLY A 515 -7.92 -1.30 13.40
CA GLY A 515 -8.98 -2.31 13.31
C GLY A 515 -10.19 -1.83 12.51
N ALA A 516 -10.61 -0.59 12.72
CA ALA A 516 -11.68 0.03 11.95
C ALA A 516 -11.27 0.25 10.47
N LEU A 517 -10.01 0.62 10.22
CA LEU A 517 -9.50 0.79 8.86
C LEU A 517 -9.52 -0.56 8.12
N LYS A 518 -8.95 -1.62 8.69
CA LYS A 518 -8.96 -2.95 8.09
C LYS A 518 -10.38 -3.45 7.82
N MET A 519 -11.30 -3.24 8.77
CA MET A 519 -12.70 -3.64 8.60
C MET A 519 -13.32 -2.96 7.38
N LYS A 520 -13.22 -1.63 7.25
CA LYS A 520 -13.83 -0.90 6.12
C LYS A 520 -13.14 -1.18 4.78
N GLU A 521 -11.82 -1.37 4.76
CA GLU A 521 -11.07 -1.61 3.52
C GLU A 521 -11.51 -2.87 2.80
N ILE A 522 -11.66 -3.98 3.51
CA ILE A 522 -11.89 -5.28 2.88
C ILE A 522 -13.34 -5.79 2.97
N THR A 523 -14.16 -5.28 3.91
CA THR A 523 -15.58 -5.67 4.01
C THR A 523 -16.51 -4.70 3.28
N TYR A 524 -16.06 -3.45 3.04
CA TYR A 524 -16.85 -2.33 2.50
C TYR A 524 -17.99 -1.89 3.43
N GLU A 525 -17.98 -2.36 4.69
CA GLU A 525 -18.95 -1.97 5.69
C GLU A 525 -18.45 -0.76 6.50
N HIS A 526 -19.37 0.05 6.99
CA HIS A 526 -19.00 1.20 7.79
C HIS A 526 -18.33 0.79 9.10
N ALA A 527 -17.11 1.28 9.33
CA ALA A 527 -16.38 1.02 10.56
C ALA A 527 -15.62 2.26 11.04
N GLU A 528 -15.70 2.57 12.34
CA GLU A 528 -15.00 3.71 12.93
C GLU A 528 -14.24 3.33 14.20
N GLY A 529 -13.05 3.95 14.36
CA GLY A 529 -12.21 3.81 15.54
C GLY A 529 -12.24 5.06 16.42
N PHE A 530 -12.34 4.88 17.74
CA PHE A 530 -12.38 5.99 18.69
C PHE A 530 -11.45 5.81 19.87
N ALA A 531 -10.93 6.93 20.40
CA ALA A 531 -10.48 6.93 21.76
C ALA A 531 -11.67 6.62 22.67
N ALA A 532 -11.58 5.60 23.54
CA ALA A 532 -12.73 5.09 24.30
C ALA A 532 -13.48 6.19 25.10
N GLY A 533 -12.77 7.24 25.56
CA GLY A 533 -13.38 8.37 26.25
C GLY A 533 -14.17 9.29 25.31
N GLU A 534 -13.82 9.33 24.04
CA GLU A 534 -14.41 10.22 23.03
C GLU A 534 -15.74 9.69 22.49
N LEU A 535 -16.00 8.39 22.65
CA LEU A 535 -17.24 7.77 22.19
C LEU A 535 -18.50 8.51 22.65
N LYS A 536 -18.51 9.04 23.89
CA LYS A 536 -19.65 9.77 24.46
C LYS A 536 -19.82 11.20 23.97
N HIS A 537 -18.88 11.72 23.18
CA HIS A 537 -18.91 13.08 22.66
C HIS A 537 -19.46 13.14 21.22
N GLY A 538 -20.46 12.33 20.91
CA GLY A 538 -21.16 12.28 19.61
C GLY A 538 -21.39 10.85 19.13
N PRO A 539 -20.34 10.05 18.89
CA PRO A 539 -20.45 8.73 18.25
C PRO A 539 -21.40 7.75 18.96
N LEU A 540 -21.57 7.89 20.27
CA LEU A 540 -22.47 7.04 21.07
C LEU A 540 -23.94 7.11 20.61
N ALA A 541 -24.33 8.16 19.86
CA ALA A 541 -25.65 8.28 19.25
C ALA A 541 -25.91 7.24 18.14
N LEU A 542 -24.84 6.67 17.55
CA LEU A 542 -24.90 5.65 16.50
C LEU A 542 -24.87 4.23 17.07
N VAL A 543 -24.64 4.08 18.37
CA VAL A 543 -24.57 2.77 19.05
C VAL A 543 -25.97 2.22 19.25
N THR A 544 -26.26 1.07 18.64
CA THR A 544 -27.53 0.35 18.68
C THR A 544 -27.31 -1.14 18.94
N GLU A 545 -28.37 -1.90 19.06
CA GLU A 545 -28.29 -3.38 19.19
C GLU A 545 -27.70 -4.09 17.95
N ASP A 546 -27.66 -3.40 16.79
CA ASP A 546 -27.09 -3.91 15.53
C ASP A 546 -25.65 -3.41 15.29
N THR A 547 -25.06 -2.69 16.25
CA THR A 547 -23.73 -2.09 16.10
C THR A 547 -22.75 -2.72 17.10
N PRO A 548 -22.01 -3.79 16.74
CA PRO A 548 -21.01 -4.37 17.62
C PRO A 548 -19.88 -3.37 17.90
N VAL A 549 -19.48 -3.30 19.17
CA VAL A 549 -18.37 -2.47 19.62
C VAL A 549 -17.23 -3.36 20.09
N PHE A 550 -16.10 -3.28 19.38
CA PHE A 550 -14.87 -3.97 19.72
C PHE A 550 -14.04 -3.11 20.66
N VAL A 551 -13.73 -3.65 21.84
CA VAL A 551 -12.98 -2.91 22.86
C VAL A 551 -11.70 -3.63 23.24
N SER A 552 -10.56 -2.95 23.13
CA SER A 552 -9.27 -3.47 23.60
C SER A 552 -9.00 -3.04 25.04
N VAL A 553 -8.87 -4.04 25.93
CA VAL A 553 -8.62 -3.82 27.37
C VAL A 553 -7.52 -4.77 27.85
N VAL A 554 -6.37 -4.21 28.22
CA VAL A 554 -5.19 -4.97 28.65
C VAL A 554 -4.77 -4.54 30.06
N GLY A 555 -4.55 -5.52 30.94
CA GLY A 555 -4.20 -5.31 32.34
C GLY A 555 -5.37 -4.81 33.20
N ASP A 556 -5.06 -4.23 34.38
CA ASP A 556 -6.04 -3.78 35.37
C ASP A 556 -5.77 -2.39 35.95
N ASP A 557 -4.90 -1.60 35.28
CA ASP A 557 -4.56 -0.26 35.73
C ASP A 557 -5.72 0.75 35.56
N GLU A 558 -5.43 2.01 35.84
CA GLU A 558 -6.43 3.09 35.70
C GLU A 558 -6.94 3.21 34.27
N THR A 559 -6.07 3.02 33.27
CA THR A 559 -6.44 3.05 31.83
C THR A 559 -7.41 1.92 31.50
N ALA A 560 -7.12 0.69 31.94
CA ALA A 560 -8.01 -0.46 31.77
C ALA A 560 -9.36 -0.23 32.47
N ARG A 561 -9.36 0.23 33.73
CA ARG A 561 -10.60 0.52 34.47
C ARG A 561 -11.46 1.59 33.81
N LYS A 562 -10.84 2.66 33.28
CA LYS A 562 -11.57 3.71 32.52
C LYS A 562 -12.14 3.17 31.21
N THR A 563 -11.42 2.27 30.52
CA THR A 563 -11.92 1.64 29.29
C THR A 563 -13.08 0.71 29.58
N VAL A 564 -13.03 -0.10 30.66
CA VAL A 564 -14.15 -0.93 31.12
C VAL A 564 -15.38 -0.06 31.45
N ALA A 565 -15.20 1.12 32.05
CA ALA A 565 -16.30 2.02 32.33
C ALA A 565 -16.97 2.52 31.03
N ASN A 566 -16.19 2.85 29.99
CA ASN A 566 -16.76 3.22 28.68
C ASN A 566 -17.47 2.03 28.00
N ALA A 567 -16.92 0.83 28.11
CA ALA A 567 -17.56 -0.39 27.59
C ALA A 567 -18.92 -0.65 28.25
N LYS A 568 -19.07 -0.37 29.56
CA LYS A 568 -20.35 -0.46 30.25
C LYS A 568 -21.39 0.56 29.73
N GLU A 569 -20.95 1.74 29.32
CA GLU A 569 -21.83 2.76 28.72
C GLU A 569 -22.38 2.28 27.37
N VAL A 570 -21.57 1.55 26.59
CA VAL A 570 -21.97 0.88 25.34
C VAL A 570 -23.01 -0.21 25.64
N LYS A 571 -22.69 -1.08 26.59
CA LYS A 571 -23.57 -2.20 26.97
C LYS A 571 -24.93 -1.73 27.49
N ALA A 572 -24.97 -0.62 28.21
CA ALA A 572 -26.21 -0.02 28.72
C ALA A 572 -27.16 0.47 27.59
N ARG A 573 -26.69 0.53 26.35
CA ARG A 573 -27.47 0.89 25.14
C ARG A 573 -27.87 -0.31 24.29
N GLY A 574 -27.61 -1.52 24.79
CA GLY A 574 -27.99 -2.77 24.13
C GLY A 574 -27.01 -3.25 23.03
N ALA A 575 -25.94 -2.50 22.74
CA ALA A 575 -25.00 -2.92 21.70
C ALA A 575 -24.23 -4.18 22.11
N PRO A 576 -23.95 -5.06 21.14
CA PRO A 576 -23.03 -6.18 21.35
C PRO A 576 -21.62 -5.65 21.67
N LEU A 577 -21.00 -6.23 22.71
CA LEU A 577 -19.67 -5.87 23.17
C LEU A 577 -18.70 -7.02 22.95
N VAL A 578 -17.70 -6.84 22.12
CA VAL A 578 -16.62 -7.81 21.89
C VAL A 578 -15.34 -7.29 22.54
N ALA A 579 -14.83 -8.00 23.52
CA ALA A 579 -13.60 -7.62 24.22
C ALA A 579 -12.39 -8.35 23.65
N VAL A 580 -11.32 -7.59 23.33
CA VAL A 580 -9.98 -8.14 23.07
C VAL A 580 -9.13 -7.87 24.33
N THR A 581 -8.69 -8.93 25.03
CA THR A 581 -8.12 -8.80 26.37
C THR A 581 -7.10 -9.88 26.71
N ASP A 582 -6.20 -9.57 27.65
CA ASP A 582 -5.25 -10.53 28.26
C ASP A 582 -5.87 -11.31 29.45
N GLY A 583 -7.18 -11.17 29.69
CA GLY A 583 -7.91 -11.84 30.77
C GLY A 583 -7.57 -11.34 32.19
N VAL A 584 -6.93 -10.16 32.30
CA VAL A 584 -6.57 -9.59 33.62
C VAL A 584 -7.66 -8.63 34.12
N SER A 585 -8.30 -7.91 33.20
CA SER A 585 -9.35 -6.93 33.53
C SER A 585 -10.69 -7.60 33.84
N SER A 586 -11.64 -6.83 34.37
CA SER A 586 -13.01 -7.30 34.61
C SER A 586 -13.92 -7.22 33.39
N ILE A 587 -13.39 -6.96 32.19
CA ILE A 587 -14.20 -6.73 30.99
C ILE A 587 -15.00 -7.98 30.60
N ASP A 588 -14.47 -9.16 30.83
CA ASP A 588 -15.09 -10.48 30.52
C ASP A 588 -16.49 -10.62 31.12
N ARG A 589 -16.76 -9.91 32.21
CA ARG A 589 -18.09 -9.95 32.90
C ARG A 589 -19.17 -9.17 32.15
N PHE A 590 -18.79 -8.35 31.19
CA PHE A 590 -19.67 -7.42 30.46
C PHE A 590 -19.70 -7.68 28.97
N ALA A 591 -18.69 -8.36 28.45
CA ALA A 591 -18.57 -8.70 27.05
C ALA A 591 -19.53 -9.84 26.65
N ASP A 592 -20.07 -9.76 25.44
CA ASP A 592 -20.87 -10.83 24.83
C ASP A 592 -19.97 -11.88 24.17
N GLU A 593 -18.78 -11.44 23.71
CA GLU A 593 -17.70 -12.27 23.16
C GLU A 593 -16.35 -11.78 23.67
N VAL A 594 -15.42 -12.72 23.85
CA VAL A 594 -14.06 -12.43 24.34
C VAL A 594 -13.04 -13.05 23.40
N LEU A 595 -12.19 -12.23 22.85
CA LEU A 595 -11.00 -12.61 22.10
C LEU A 595 -9.78 -12.46 23.01
N THR A 596 -9.18 -13.56 23.40
CA THR A 596 -8.00 -13.55 24.29
C THR A 596 -6.72 -13.31 23.52
N ILE A 597 -5.80 -12.56 24.14
CA ILE A 597 -4.42 -12.42 23.70
C ILE A 597 -3.46 -12.97 24.77
N PRO A 598 -2.31 -13.52 24.40
CA PRO A 598 -1.27 -13.86 25.36
C PRO A 598 -0.87 -12.67 26.24
N ARG A 599 -0.56 -12.92 27.50
CA ARG A 599 -0.06 -11.89 28.41
C ARG A 599 1.34 -11.46 27.97
N THR A 600 1.54 -10.15 27.83
CA THR A 600 2.81 -9.55 27.45
C THR A 600 2.96 -8.17 28.10
N ASN A 601 4.08 -7.50 27.81
CA ASN A 601 4.24 -6.10 28.20
C ASN A 601 3.15 -5.22 27.58
N ARG A 602 2.56 -4.32 28.37
CA ARG A 602 1.44 -3.47 27.92
C ARG A 602 1.78 -2.58 26.70
N THR A 603 3.04 -2.26 26.52
CA THR A 603 3.53 -1.54 25.35
C THR A 603 3.39 -2.41 24.09
N LEU A 604 3.59 -3.73 24.18
CA LEU A 604 3.54 -4.67 23.05
C LEU A 604 2.15 -5.27 22.81
N ALA A 605 1.28 -5.26 23.81
CA ALA A 605 -0.06 -5.82 23.69
C ALA A 605 -0.89 -5.27 22.51
N PRO A 606 -0.76 -3.98 22.09
CA PRO A 606 -1.40 -3.47 20.87
C PRO A 606 -1.11 -4.30 19.62
N ILE A 607 0.09 -4.87 19.49
CA ILE A 607 0.47 -5.72 18.35
C ILE A 607 -0.38 -6.98 18.31
N LEU A 608 -0.57 -7.65 19.45
CA LEU A 608 -1.41 -8.85 19.57
C LEU A 608 -2.90 -8.52 19.37
N VAL A 609 -3.37 -7.37 19.87
CA VAL A 609 -4.74 -6.88 19.63
C VAL A 609 -4.97 -6.65 18.14
N ASN A 610 -3.99 -6.07 17.44
CA ASN A 610 -4.08 -5.84 16.00
C ASN A 610 -4.22 -7.14 15.20
N VAL A 611 -3.48 -8.20 15.55
CA VAL A 611 -3.63 -9.52 14.91
C VAL A 611 -5.08 -10.02 15.03
N GLN A 612 -5.71 -9.86 16.21
CA GLN A 612 -7.13 -10.21 16.38
C GLN A 612 -8.05 -9.37 15.48
N TYR A 613 -7.80 -8.08 15.35
CA TYR A 613 -8.59 -7.20 14.51
C TYR A 613 -8.42 -7.49 13.01
N GLN A 614 -7.19 -7.81 12.57
CA GLN A 614 -6.93 -8.26 11.20
C GLN A 614 -7.67 -9.56 10.88
N LEU A 615 -7.64 -10.55 11.79
CA LEU A 615 -8.38 -11.80 11.62
C LEU A 615 -9.90 -11.59 11.63
N LEU A 616 -10.43 -10.70 12.46
CA LEU A 616 -11.84 -10.33 12.45
C LEU A 616 -12.25 -9.73 11.10
N ALA A 617 -11.50 -8.75 10.61
CA ALA A 617 -11.77 -8.12 9.32
C ALA A 617 -11.69 -9.14 8.18
N TYR A 618 -10.62 -9.95 8.13
CA TYR A 618 -10.43 -11.00 7.14
C TYR A 618 -11.62 -11.98 7.10
N HIS A 619 -11.97 -12.57 8.24
CA HIS A 619 -13.05 -13.57 8.28
C HIS A 619 -14.45 -12.97 8.10
N THR A 620 -14.64 -11.67 8.38
CA THR A 620 -15.87 -10.97 8.03
C THR A 620 -15.97 -10.77 6.52
N ALA A 621 -14.89 -10.33 5.88
CA ALA A 621 -14.83 -10.15 4.43
C ALA A 621 -15.00 -11.48 3.66
N ASP A 622 -14.33 -12.54 4.11
CA ASP A 622 -14.43 -13.90 3.57
C ASP A 622 -15.88 -14.42 3.67
N HIS A 623 -16.52 -14.25 4.83
CA HIS A 623 -17.94 -14.64 5.02
C HIS A 623 -18.89 -13.86 4.10
N LEU A 624 -18.62 -12.58 3.86
CA LEU A 624 -19.41 -11.72 2.98
C LEU A 624 -19.09 -11.93 1.48
N GLY A 625 -18.11 -12.80 1.15
CA GLY A 625 -17.66 -13.04 -0.22
C GLY A 625 -17.07 -11.80 -0.89
N ARG A 626 -16.32 -10.98 -0.12
CA ARG A 626 -15.65 -9.78 -0.63
C ARG A 626 -14.30 -10.13 -1.24
N ASP A 627 -13.85 -9.32 -2.19
CA ASP A 627 -12.48 -9.40 -2.68
C ASP A 627 -11.54 -8.82 -1.62
N ILE A 628 -10.70 -9.69 -1.05
CA ILE A 628 -9.85 -9.37 0.11
C ILE A 628 -8.49 -8.84 -0.32
N ASP A 629 -7.88 -9.47 -1.33
CA ASP A 629 -6.54 -9.11 -1.78
C ASP A 629 -6.55 -7.85 -2.66
N LYS A 630 -7.66 -7.65 -3.40
CA LYS A 630 -7.88 -6.53 -4.33
C LYS A 630 -9.18 -5.79 -3.97
N PRO A 631 -9.26 -5.14 -2.80
CA PRO A 631 -10.47 -4.44 -2.41
C PRO A 631 -10.74 -3.26 -3.36
N ARG A 632 -12.00 -3.13 -3.77
CA ARG A 632 -12.42 -2.10 -4.75
C ARG A 632 -12.00 -0.70 -4.35
N ASN A 633 -11.55 0.11 -5.31
CA ASN A 633 -11.14 1.50 -5.14
C ASN A 633 -9.96 1.70 -4.17
N LEU A 634 -9.14 0.68 -3.93
CA LEU A 634 -7.95 0.78 -3.09
C LEU A 634 -6.73 0.21 -3.80
N ALA A 635 -5.60 0.87 -3.62
CA ALA A 635 -4.29 0.42 -4.06
C ALA A 635 -3.34 0.25 -2.87
N LYS A 636 -2.32 -0.61 -3.01
CA LYS A 636 -1.34 -0.91 -1.95
C LYS A 636 -0.54 0.31 -1.52
N SER A 637 -0.19 1.19 -2.46
CA SER A 637 0.57 2.40 -2.22
C SER A 637 0.10 3.51 -3.17
N VAL A 638 0.14 4.76 -2.72
CA VAL A 638 -0.27 5.95 -3.48
C VAL A 638 1.00 6.73 -3.83
N THR A 639 1.40 6.73 -5.10
CA THR A 639 2.69 7.28 -5.56
C THR A 639 2.57 8.61 -6.30
N VAL A 640 1.37 9.13 -6.49
CA VAL A 640 1.10 10.42 -7.11
C VAL A 640 0.21 11.27 -6.20
N GLU A 641 0.39 12.61 -6.23
CA GLU A 641 -0.42 13.57 -5.47
C GLU A 641 -1.73 13.94 -6.17
#